data_3c794f062150c9c24a2615dcdbc1e198
#
_entry.id   3c794f062150c9c24a2615dcdbc1e198
#
_cell.length_a   1.000
_cell.length_b   1.000
_cell.length_c   1.000
_cell.angle_alpha   90.00
_cell.angle_beta   90.00
_cell.angle_gamma   90.00
#
_symmetry.space_group_name_H-M   'P 1'
#
loop_
_entity.id
_entity.type
_entity.pdbx_description
1 polymer ?
#
loop_
_entity_poly.entity_id
_entity_poly.type
_entity_poly.pdbx_seq_one_letter_code
_entity_poly.pdbx_strand_id
1 'polypeptide(L)'
;MSRLIKFCSRNIFTIACLASAASAQFSLAALIQESTDQPPANAAGAEDTPQNPFPEAVAVPAGILDGGTGWLNTSQPIDMKDLKGKIVILDFWTYCCINCMHILPDLKFLEEKYPDQIVVIGVHSAKFDNEKDSQNIRNAILRYNIQHPVVNDSEMVIWRRFGTRVWPTLAIVDPEGKFAGSQSGEGHGQLIDAVVAQLIKYHRWKGTLDETPLVFASEASKSPPTTLRYPGKVLADDASQRVFITDSNHNRIVVASATGELLHTIGTGRSGRTDGAFDMAEFNHPQGSVLVGNTLYVADTENHLLRAVDLDAGTVSTLAGTGRQGSLGFLSGNLLESPLNSPWSLAHVAGTLYIAMAGPHQIWSHQLGDATINVYAGSGREDVTNGPLATCAFAQPSEIVADADGKFLYVVDSEGSAIRKVPTKSTGRVSTAPRVSTVAGTSELPRGQSLFAFGNADGVASRARFQHPLGIAIFGDSLFVADSYNHALREIELKSKSVSTVAGNGSAGNAIEPLQLSEPGGLSVAGTSLYIADTNNHRIVVMDLSTKQSRVFEVAGLTPPSPPKLVALPDTSDAINTEAKSFAPGEKLAVRISLAIPDGYKLNNLAPVTWEIFTDGEQPIFPTATLGQRAEAVVADGHATFDMPMTGELGTATMYISVGYGYCGTAENALCRLATATWRIPITIAADGTVDELNLSFPADQ
;
A
#
# COMPACT_ATOMS: atom_id res chain seq x y z
N MET A 1 27.15 -13.78 57.72
CA MET A 1 27.45 -12.71 58.69
C MET A 1 27.55 -11.39 57.93
N SER A 2 26.46 -10.67 58.02
CA SER A 2 26.38 -9.26 58.37
C SER A 2 27.12 -8.25 57.50
N ARG A 3 26.38 -7.61 56.66
CA ARG A 3 26.29 -6.17 56.26
C ARG A 3 25.94 -6.04 54.80
N LEU A 4 24.67 -5.71 54.53
CA LEU A 4 24.21 -4.90 53.40
C LEU A 4 22.69 -4.74 53.48
N ILE A 5 22.25 -3.88 54.36
CA ILE A 5 20.90 -3.28 54.29
C ILE A 5 21.13 -1.81 54.60
N LYS A 6 20.93 -0.95 53.57
CA LYS A 6 20.49 0.44 53.65
C LYS A 6 20.93 1.17 52.39
N PHE A 7 20.03 1.21 51.36
CA PHE A 7 19.84 2.37 50.49
C PHE A 7 18.69 2.02 49.54
N CYS A 8 17.48 2.24 50.00
CA CYS A 8 16.32 2.30 49.14
C CYS A 8 15.18 2.96 49.88
N SER A 9 15.18 4.26 49.94
CA SER A 9 13.99 5.04 50.28
C SER A 9 14.15 6.47 49.78
N ARG A 10 13.59 6.74 48.60
CA ARG A 10 13.06 8.02 48.11
C ARG A 10 12.96 7.94 46.58
N ASN A 11 11.79 7.54 46.12
CA ASN A 11 11.16 7.91 44.86
C ASN A 11 10.02 6.92 44.52
N ILE A 12 9.09 6.78 45.48
CA ILE A 12 7.78 6.15 45.22
C ILE A 12 6.73 7.18 45.64
N PHE A 13 6.44 8.13 44.78
CA PHE A 13 5.21 8.91 44.77
C PHE A 13 5.21 9.73 43.48
N THR A 14 4.76 9.15 42.38
CA THR A 14 4.14 9.83 41.22
C THR A 14 3.80 8.83 40.07
N ILE A 15 3.49 7.57 40.37
CA ILE A 15 3.04 6.60 39.33
C ILE A 15 1.73 5.91 39.76
N ALA A 16 0.89 6.57 40.51
CA ALA A 16 -0.35 5.96 41.01
C ALA A 16 -1.65 6.59 40.45
N CYS A 17 -1.57 7.45 39.42
CA CYS A 17 -2.77 8.06 38.80
C CYS A 17 -2.99 7.74 37.32
N LEU A 18 -2.20 6.90 36.69
CA LEU A 18 -2.40 6.49 35.27
C LEU A 18 -2.79 5.02 35.11
N ALA A 19 -2.95 4.27 36.20
CA ALA A 19 -3.30 2.85 36.15
C ALA A 19 -4.81 2.55 36.21
N SER A 20 -5.69 3.54 36.31
CA SER A 20 -7.14 3.34 36.37
C SER A 20 -7.91 3.70 35.10
N ALA A 21 -7.25 4.20 34.04
CA ALA A 21 -7.88 4.44 32.73
C ALA A 21 -7.70 3.29 31.73
N ALA A 22 -7.04 2.21 32.13
CA ALA A 22 -6.61 1.13 31.20
C ALA A 22 -7.59 -0.05 31.10
N SER A 23 -8.86 0.05 31.54
CA SER A 23 -9.78 -1.09 31.52
C SER A 23 -11.11 -0.89 30.77
N ALA A 24 -11.29 0.21 30.03
CA ALA A 24 -12.44 0.38 29.17
C ALA A 24 -11.99 0.34 27.69
N GLN A 25 -11.64 -0.83 27.18
CA GLN A 25 -11.69 -1.09 25.75
C GLN A 25 -13.16 -1.24 25.35
N PHE A 26 -13.82 -0.13 25.02
CA PHE A 26 -15.12 -0.20 24.36
C PHE A 26 -14.89 -0.68 22.94
N SER A 27 -15.33 -1.91 22.63
CA SER A 27 -15.43 -2.38 21.25
C SER A 27 -16.53 -1.58 20.56
N LEU A 28 -16.20 -0.86 19.50
CA LEU A 28 -17.15 -0.16 18.64
C LEU A 28 -18.34 -1.04 18.20
N ALA A 29 -18.11 -2.34 18.04
CA ALA A 29 -19.12 -3.32 17.67
C ALA A 29 -20.26 -3.50 18.72
N ALA A 30 -19.99 -3.27 20.00
CA ALA A 30 -21.02 -3.42 21.04
C ALA A 30 -22.06 -2.29 21.03
N LEU A 31 -21.72 -1.12 20.50
CA LEU A 31 -22.58 0.05 20.51
C LEU A 31 -23.61 0.10 19.36
N ILE A 32 -23.36 -0.60 18.26
CA ILE A 32 -24.31 -0.68 17.13
C ILE A 32 -25.43 -1.69 17.39
N GLN A 33 -25.21 -2.69 18.22
CA GLN A 33 -26.21 -3.72 18.55
C GLN A 33 -27.37 -3.18 19.41
N GLU A 34 -27.19 -2.10 20.17
CA GLU A 34 -28.26 -1.48 20.95
C GLU A 34 -29.17 -0.55 20.11
N SER A 35 -28.79 -0.15 18.89
CA SER A 35 -29.58 0.75 18.04
C SER A 35 -30.56 0.04 17.09
N THR A 36 -30.61 -1.28 17.07
CA THR A 36 -31.53 -2.08 16.21
C THR A 36 -32.84 -2.49 16.90
N ASP A 37 -33.04 -2.16 18.18
CA ASP A 37 -34.35 -2.34 18.82
C ASP A 37 -35.29 -1.19 18.41
N GLN A 38 -36.38 -1.56 17.73
CA GLN A 38 -37.38 -0.65 17.16
C GLN A 38 -37.93 0.34 18.17
N PRO A 39 -38.05 1.64 17.81
CA PRO A 39 -38.81 2.58 18.63
C PRO A 39 -40.32 2.28 18.53
N PRO A 40 -41.10 2.50 19.62
CA PRO A 40 -42.54 2.38 19.57
C PRO A 40 -43.14 3.43 18.63
N ALA A 41 -44.04 2.98 17.75
CA ALA A 41 -44.81 3.84 16.87
C ALA A 41 -45.65 4.80 17.69
N ASN A 42 -45.30 6.07 17.69
CA ASN A 42 -46.14 7.28 17.83
C ASN A 42 -45.39 8.43 18.48
N ALA A 43 -44.85 9.32 17.67
CA ALA A 43 -44.77 10.78 17.96
C ALA A 43 -44.39 11.50 16.66
N ALA A 44 -45.38 11.97 15.92
CA ALA A 44 -45.18 12.94 14.85
C ALA A 44 -44.88 14.31 15.51
N GLY A 45 -43.70 14.92 15.21
CA GLY A 45 -43.49 16.34 15.44
C GLY A 45 -42.36 16.80 16.37
N ALA A 46 -41.37 15.98 16.71
CA ALA A 46 -40.11 16.49 17.28
C ALA A 46 -39.01 16.33 16.19
N GLU A 47 -38.31 17.39 15.83
CA GLU A 47 -37.05 17.29 15.09
C GLU A 47 -36.13 16.38 15.90
N ASP A 48 -35.70 15.28 15.29
CA ASP A 48 -34.93 14.20 15.93
C ASP A 48 -33.54 14.75 16.29
N THR A 49 -33.42 15.34 17.48
CA THR A 49 -32.15 15.90 17.98
C THR A 49 -31.12 14.78 18.06
N PRO A 50 -30.03 14.81 17.29
CA PRO A 50 -29.03 13.75 17.29
C PRO A 50 -28.47 13.55 18.70
N GLN A 51 -28.47 12.32 19.16
CA GLN A 51 -27.83 11.96 20.43
C GLN A 51 -26.34 11.80 20.24
N ASN A 52 -25.56 12.10 21.31
CA ASN A 52 -24.12 11.80 21.28
C ASN A 52 -23.91 10.29 21.14
N PRO A 53 -23.28 9.82 20.04
CA PRO A 53 -23.06 8.39 19.86
C PRO A 53 -22.04 7.79 20.86
N PHE A 54 -21.21 8.64 21.49
CA PHE A 54 -20.16 8.24 22.44
C PHE A 54 -20.18 9.13 23.71
N PRO A 55 -21.22 9.03 24.57
CA PRO A 55 -21.33 9.89 25.74
C PRO A 55 -20.22 9.68 26.78
N GLU A 56 -19.61 8.49 26.81
CA GLU A 56 -18.51 8.13 27.70
C GLU A 56 -17.11 8.46 27.14
N ALA A 57 -17.03 9.12 25.97
CA ALA A 57 -15.75 9.47 25.34
C ALA A 57 -14.91 10.40 26.25
N VAL A 58 -13.64 10.05 26.44
CA VAL A 58 -12.70 10.72 27.34
C VAL A 58 -11.73 11.59 26.53
N ALA A 59 -11.47 12.79 27.03
CA ALA A 59 -10.53 13.70 26.37
C ALA A 59 -9.14 13.07 26.20
N VAL A 60 -8.62 13.15 24.98
CA VAL A 60 -7.26 12.72 24.65
C VAL A 60 -6.28 13.78 25.21
N PRO A 61 -5.22 13.37 25.94
CA PRO A 61 -4.23 14.32 26.45
C PRO A 61 -3.55 15.10 25.32
N ALA A 62 -3.25 16.37 25.57
CA ALA A 62 -2.35 17.13 24.69
C ALA A 62 -1.02 16.39 24.54
N GLY A 63 -0.43 16.42 23.36
CA GLY A 63 0.82 15.72 23.08
C GLY A 63 0.69 14.20 23.08
N ILE A 64 -0.50 13.63 22.87
CA ILE A 64 -0.71 12.17 22.78
C ILE A 64 0.12 11.55 21.62
N LEU A 65 0.34 12.32 20.53
CA LEU A 65 1.16 11.94 19.39
C LEU A 65 2.66 12.25 19.57
N ASP A 66 3.05 12.89 20.69
CA ASP A 66 4.45 13.14 20.98
C ASP A 66 5.20 11.84 21.25
N GLY A 67 6.49 11.82 20.88
CA GLY A 67 7.36 10.65 21.07
C GLY A 67 7.56 9.81 19.82
N GLY A 68 6.91 10.18 18.71
CA GLY A 68 7.31 9.69 17.40
C GLY A 68 8.68 10.22 17.00
N THR A 69 9.48 9.41 16.30
CA THR A 69 10.85 9.74 15.89
C THR A 69 10.92 10.50 14.57
N GLY A 70 9.82 10.61 13.85
CA GLY A 70 9.72 11.33 12.57
C GLY A 70 8.30 11.37 12.04
N TRP A 71 8.05 12.29 11.12
CA TRP A 71 6.79 12.43 10.39
C TRP A 71 7.02 12.36 8.89
N LEU A 72 6.09 11.78 8.16
CA LEU A 72 6.09 11.55 6.72
C LEU A 72 4.73 11.94 6.14
N ASN A 73 4.64 12.21 4.85
CA ASN A 73 3.43 12.73 4.19
C ASN A 73 2.90 14.02 4.84
N THR A 74 3.75 14.78 5.48
CA THR A 74 3.42 16.09 6.04
C THR A 74 4.66 16.97 6.05
N SER A 75 4.48 18.29 6.05
CA SER A 75 5.58 19.25 6.15
C SER A 75 6.13 19.41 7.55
N GLN A 76 5.39 18.99 8.57
CA GLN A 76 5.73 19.19 9.99
C GLN A 76 5.00 18.19 10.89
N PRO A 77 5.44 17.99 12.15
CA PRO A 77 4.71 17.23 13.14
C PRO A 77 3.29 17.77 13.36
N ILE A 78 2.33 16.88 13.56
CA ILE A 78 0.93 17.21 13.80
C ILE A 78 0.60 17.02 15.29
N ASP A 79 -0.05 18.01 15.90
CA ASP A 79 -0.59 17.93 17.26
C ASP A 79 -2.12 17.77 17.18
N MET A 80 -2.71 16.98 18.08
CA MET A 80 -4.16 16.78 18.15
C MET A 80 -4.95 18.08 18.33
N LYS A 81 -4.35 19.11 18.95
CA LYS A 81 -4.98 20.44 19.07
C LYS A 81 -5.23 21.12 17.72
N ASP A 82 -4.36 20.85 16.73
CA ASP A 82 -4.43 21.42 15.38
C ASP A 82 -5.50 20.74 14.53
N LEU A 83 -5.98 19.58 14.98
CA LEU A 83 -7.04 18.78 14.37
C LEU A 83 -8.40 18.94 15.05
N LYS A 84 -8.52 19.90 15.96
CA LYS A 84 -9.80 20.18 16.64
C LYS A 84 -10.87 20.55 15.62
N GLY A 85 -12.03 19.92 15.72
CA GLY A 85 -13.10 20.03 14.73
C GLY A 85 -13.11 18.90 13.71
N LYS A 86 -12.04 18.10 13.59
CA LYS A 86 -11.97 16.92 12.71
C LYS A 86 -12.23 15.64 13.48
N ILE A 87 -12.81 14.66 12.81
CA ILE A 87 -12.78 13.27 13.28
C ILE A 87 -11.42 12.72 12.91
N VAL A 88 -10.63 12.28 13.89
CA VAL A 88 -9.29 11.73 13.64
C VAL A 88 -9.35 10.20 13.74
N ILE A 89 -8.86 9.53 12.70
CA ILE A 89 -8.69 8.08 12.66
C ILE A 89 -7.20 7.80 12.75
N LEU A 90 -6.75 7.19 13.86
CA LEU A 90 -5.37 6.76 14.04
C LEU A 90 -5.27 5.30 13.60
N ASP A 91 -4.50 5.04 12.55
CA ASP A 91 -4.20 3.70 12.06
C ASP A 91 -2.88 3.20 12.66
N PHE A 92 -2.96 2.29 13.62
CA PHE A 92 -1.79 1.61 14.19
C PHE A 92 -1.40 0.44 13.29
N TRP A 93 -0.36 0.63 12.50
CA TRP A 93 0.07 -0.29 11.47
C TRP A 93 1.56 -0.59 11.48
N THR A 94 1.97 -1.59 10.72
CA THR A 94 3.36 -1.91 10.40
C THR A 94 3.41 -2.47 8.97
N TYR A 95 4.43 -2.13 8.19
CA TYR A 95 4.39 -2.42 6.75
C TYR A 95 4.73 -3.87 6.37
N CYS A 96 5.14 -4.72 7.31
CA CYS A 96 5.26 -6.16 7.09
C CYS A 96 3.92 -6.88 7.08
N CYS A 97 2.91 -6.33 7.75
CA CYS A 97 1.67 -7.00 8.09
C CYS A 97 0.65 -6.95 6.96
N ILE A 98 0.32 -8.10 6.36
CA ILE A 98 -0.67 -8.18 5.27
C ILE A 98 -2.05 -7.66 5.70
N ASN A 99 -2.48 -7.92 6.94
CA ASN A 99 -3.76 -7.45 7.45
C ASN A 99 -3.81 -5.90 7.56
N CYS A 100 -2.67 -5.25 7.79
CA CYS A 100 -2.56 -3.79 7.73
C CYS A 100 -2.72 -3.27 6.30
N MET A 101 -2.20 -4.00 5.31
CA MET A 101 -2.38 -3.64 3.90
C MET A 101 -3.85 -3.80 3.48
N HIS A 102 -4.56 -4.77 4.01
CA HIS A 102 -5.98 -5.02 3.71
C HIS A 102 -6.92 -3.90 4.16
N ILE A 103 -6.56 -3.09 5.16
CA ILE A 103 -7.41 -1.97 5.60
C ILE A 103 -7.15 -0.67 4.83
N LEU A 104 -6.05 -0.56 4.07
CA LEU A 104 -5.74 0.65 3.30
C LEU A 104 -6.83 1.05 2.28
N PRO A 105 -7.46 0.10 1.53
CA PRO A 105 -8.59 0.44 0.68
C PRO A 105 -9.80 1.00 1.44
N ASP A 106 -10.08 0.50 2.65
CA ASP A 106 -11.15 1.01 3.51
C ASP A 106 -10.85 2.44 3.98
N LEU A 107 -9.60 2.70 4.39
CA LEU A 107 -9.16 4.05 4.79
C LEU A 107 -9.24 5.02 3.61
N LYS A 108 -8.75 4.63 2.44
CA LYS A 108 -8.85 5.43 1.21
C LYS A 108 -10.30 5.76 0.86
N PHE A 109 -11.20 4.77 0.94
CA PHE A 109 -12.64 4.99 0.73
C PHE A 109 -13.20 6.03 1.70
N LEU A 110 -12.82 5.99 2.97
CA LEU A 110 -13.27 6.95 3.98
C LEU A 110 -12.72 8.36 3.70
N GLU A 111 -11.45 8.48 3.32
CA GLU A 111 -10.80 9.74 2.94
C GLU A 111 -11.46 10.37 1.71
N GLU A 112 -11.80 9.57 0.70
CA GLU A 112 -12.51 10.03 -0.50
C GLU A 112 -13.97 10.41 -0.21
N LYS A 113 -14.64 9.69 0.70
CA LYS A 113 -16.05 9.94 1.06
C LYS A 113 -16.23 11.13 2.00
N TYR A 114 -15.28 11.39 2.88
CA TYR A 114 -15.35 12.41 3.92
C TYR A 114 -14.10 13.32 3.93
N PRO A 115 -13.73 13.92 2.79
CA PRO A 115 -12.42 14.58 2.62
C PRO A 115 -12.21 15.76 3.57
N ASP A 116 -13.29 16.41 4.00
CA ASP A 116 -13.24 17.61 4.81
C ASP A 116 -13.56 17.35 6.29
N GLN A 117 -14.15 16.20 6.61
CA GLN A 117 -14.64 15.88 7.96
C GLN A 117 -13.65 15.02 8.76
N ILE A 118 -12.87 14.17 8.08
CA ILE A 118 -11.93 13.26 8.73
C ILE A 118 -10.47 13.60 8.43
N VAL A 119 -9.60 13.16 9.33
CA VAL A 119 -8.15 13.07 9.09
C VAL A 119 -7.68 11.68 9.51
N VAL A 120 -7.09 10.94 8.59
CA VAL A 120 -6.40 9.70 8.90
C VAL A 120 -4.95 10.02 9.25
N ILE A 121 -4.40 9.39 10.28
CA ILE A 121 -2.98 9.44 10.65
C ILE A 121 -2.48 8.01 10.83
N GLY A 122 -1.54 7.59 10.00
CA GLY A 122 -0.84 6.34 10.20
C GLY A 122 0.13 6.45 11.38
N VAL A 123 -0.02 5.58 12.37
CA VAL A 123 0.92 5.43 13.49
C VAL A 123 1.72 4.17 13.24
N HIS A 124 2.87 4.33 12.56
CA HIS A 124 3.71 3.21 12.20
C HIS A 124 4.49 2.70 13.40
N SER A 125 4.02 1.61 14.01
CA SER A 125 4.61 0.98 15.20
C SER A 125 5.34 -0.29 14.78
N ALA A 126 6.65 -0.22 14.67
CA ALA A 126 7.51 -1.24 14.06
C ALA A 126 7.45 -2.60 14.77
N LYS A 127 7.26 -3.70 14.01
CA LYS A 127 7.41 -5.07 14.47
C LYS A 127 8.86 -5.55 14.32
N PHE A 128 9.51 -5.24 13.21
CA PHE A 128 10.88 -5.61 12.87
C PHE A 128 11.83 -4.42 13.04
N ASP A 129 13.14 -4.70 13.20
CA ASP A 129 14.14 -3.64 13.39
C ASP A 129 14.29 -2.75 12.15
N ASN A 130 14.19 -3.32 10.94
CA ASN A 130 14.24 -2.58 9.68
C ASN A 130 13.10 -1.56 9.55
N GLU A 131 11.97 -1.83 10.15
CA GLU A 131 10.77 -0.98 10.10
C GLU A 131 10.88 0.29 10.98
N LYS A 132 11.92 0.40 11.79
CA LYS A 132 12.18 1.59 12.63
C LYS A 132 12.75 2.76 11.83
N ASP A 133 13.35 2.48 10.67
CA ASP A 133 13.96 3.50 9.82
C ASP A 133 12.91 4.26 9.01
N SER A 134 12.91 5.60 9.14
CA SER A 134 11.95 6.46 8.43
C SER A 134 12.08 6.40 6.90
N GLN A 135 13.27 6.07 6.36
CA GLN A 135 13.43 5.90 4.92
C GLN A 135 12.73 4.64 4.41
N ASN A 136 12.76 3.54 5.19
CA ASN A 136 12.04 2.32 4.85
C ASN A 136 10.52 2.52 4.97
N ILE A 137 10.06 3.27 5.98
CA ILE A 137 8.64 3.67 6.08
C ILE A 137 8.23 4.54 4.89
N ARG A 138 9.09 5.48 4.43
CA ARG A 138 8.83 6.27 3.21
C ARG A 138 8.67 5.39 1.98
N ASN A 139 9.53 4.39 1.79
CA ASN A 139 9.39 3.43 0.70
C ASN A 139 8.07 2.66 0.80
N ALA A 140 7.65 2.26 2.00
CA ALA A 140 6.36 1.61 2.22
C ALA A 140 5.18 2.54 1.89
N ILE A 141 5.20 3.80 2.32
CA ILE A 141 4.22 4.83 1.98
C ILE A 141 4.06 4.95 0.45
N LEU A 142 5.19 5.01 -0.28
CA LEU A 142 5.19 5.10 -1.73
C LEU A 142 4.71 3.82 -2.41
N ARG A 143 5.10 2.66 -1.88
CA ARG A 143 4.74 1.33 -2.38
C ARG A 143 3.24 1.04 -2.23
N TYR A 144 2.65 1.42 -1.09
CA TYR A 144 1.24 1.21 -0.80
C TYR A 144 0.36 2.44 -1.10
N ASN A 145 0.93 3.47 -1.73
CA ASN A 145 0.22 4.69 -2.13
C ASN A 145 -0.56 5.35 -0.98
N ILE A 146 0.03 5.38 0.22
CA ILE A 146 -0.56 6.02 1.40
C ILE A 146 -0.51 7.54 1.22
N GLN A 147 -1.65 8.22 1.36
CA GLN A 147 -1.76 9.66 1.15
C GLN A 147 -1.80 10.47 2.45
N HIS A 148 -2.28 9.87 3.54
CA HIS A 148 -2.39 10.53 4.84
C HIS A 148 -1.03 10.67 5.54
N PRO A 149 -0.91 11.60 6.51
CA PRO A 149 0.28 11.74 7.35
C PRO A 149 0.61 10.46 8.11
N VAL A 150 1.90 10.19 8.26
CA VAL A 150 2.39 9.04 9.00
C VAL A 150 3.40 9.48 10.05
N VAL A 151 3.20 9.06 11.30
CA VAL A 151 4.19 9.21 12.37
C VAL A 151 4.95 7.90 12.57
N ASN A 152 6.29 7.99 12.64
CA ASN A 152 7.16 6.87 12.98
C ASN A 152 7.17 6.69 14.51
N ASP A 153 6.41 5.73 15.00
CA ASP A 153 6.35 5.32 16.41
C ASP A 153 7.28 4.11 16.68
N SER A 154 8.54 4.18 16.21
CA SER A 154 9.54 3.11 16.30
C SER A 154 9.76 2.59 17.72
N GLU A 155 9.57 3.43 18.73
CA GLU A 155 9.69 3.09 20.15
C GLU A 155 8.35 2.69 20.77
N MET A 156 7.27 2.57 19.99
CA MET A 156 5.92 2.21 20.44
C MET A 156 5.42 3.09 21.59
N VAL A 157 5.72 4.39 21.59
CA VAL A 157 5.31 5.33 22.64
C VAL A 157 3.82 5.65 22.49
N ILE A 158 3.40 5.99 21.26
CA ILE A 158 2.00 6.31 20.92
C ILE A 158 1.15 5.04 21.05
N TRP A 159 1.65 3.91 20.53
CA TRP A 159 1.05 2.58 20.69
C TRP A 159 0.67 2.26 22.15
N ARG A 160 1.62 2.44 23.07
CA ARG A 160 1.37 2.18 24.50
C ARG A 160 0.39 3.17 25.13
N ARG A 161 0.40 4.44 24.71
CA ARG A 161 -0.52 5.46 25.22
C ARG A 161 -1.98 5.17 24.86
N PHE A 162 -2.23 4.61 23.66
CA PHE A 162 -3.56 4.16 23.24
C PHE A 162 -3.92 2.75 23.71
N GLY A 163 -2.99 2.05 24.40
CA GLY A 163 -3.22 0.69 24.87
C GLY A 163 -3.35 -0.35 23.78
N THR A 164 -2.87 -0.04 22.58
CA THR A 164 -2.91 -0.93 21.40
C THR A 164 -2.11 -2.21 21.67
N ARG A 165 -2.55 -3.35 21.13
CA ARG A 165 -1.95 -4.66 21.40
C ARG A 165 -1.73 -5.50 20.15
N VAL A 166 -2.39 -5.19 19.05
CA VAL A 166 -2.35 -5.94 17.79
C VAL A 166 -2.38 -5.00 16.59
N TRP A 167 -1.81 -5.42 15.47
CA TRP A 167 -1.92 -4.78 14.16
C TRP A 167 -2.96 -5.49 13.30
N PRO A 168 -3.73 -4.77 12.47
CA PRO A 168 -3.98 -3.33 12.58
C PRO A 168 -4.92 -3.00 13.75
N THR A 169 -4.90 -1.76 14.22
CA THR A 169 -5.91 -1.21 15.14
C THR A 169 -6.25 0.22 14.73
N LEU A 170 -7.54 0.49 14.49
CA LEU A 170 -8.04 1.83 14.23
C LEU A 170 -8.58 2.44 15.51
N ALA A 171 -8.12 3.64 15.88
CA ALA A 171 -8.61 4.41 17.02
C ALA A 171 -9.26 5.70 16.52
N ILE A 172 -10.44 6.03 17.05
CA ILE A 172 -11.24 7.17 16.61
C ILE A 172 -11.28 8.22 17.71
N VAL A 173 -10.96 9.46 17.34
CA VAL A 173 -11.07 10.64 18.19
C VAL A 173 -12.09 11.59 17.57
N ASP A 174 -13.03 12.09 18.38
CA ASP A 174 -14.10 12.97 17.94
C ASP A 174 -13.63 14.43 17.71
N PRO A 175 -14.44 15.30 17.08
CA PRO A 175 -14.07 16.69 16.83
C PRO A 175 -13.79 17.54 18.08
N GLU A 176 -14.18 17.11 19.28
CA GLU A 176 -13.84 17.77 20.53
C GLU A 176 -12.52 17.28 21.13
N GLY A 177 -11.84 16.33 20.48
CA GLY A 177 -10.60 15.72 20.94
C GLY A 177 -10.84 14.64 22.00
N LYS A 178 -11.95 13.92 21.94
CA LYS A 178 -12.26 12.81 22.84
C LYS A 178 -12.13 11.48 22.15
N PHE A 179 -11.52 10.52 22.81
CA PHE A 179 -11.40 9.14 22.33
C PHE A 179 -12.77 8.45 22.33
N ALA A 180 -13.29 8.17 21.14
CA ALA A 180 -14.59 7.53 20.92
C ALA A 180 -14.50 5.99 21.04
N GLY A 181 -13.35 5.40 20.68
CA GLY A 181 -13.15 3.97 20.77
C GLY A 181 -12.09 3.46 19.79
N SER A 182 -11.85 2.15 19.80
CA SER A 182 -10.93 1.51 18.87
C SER A 182 -11.48 0.17 18.37
N GLN A 183 -11.05 -0.21 17.15
CA GLN A 183 -11.37 -1.47 16.53
C GLN A 183 -10.09 -2.13 16.04
N SER A 184 -9.85 -3.37 16.44
CA SER A 184 -8.68 -4.15 16.03
C SER A 184 -9.04 -5.19 14.96
N GLY A 185 -8.09 -5.48 14.08
CA GLY A 185 -8.22 -6.43 12.98
C GLY A 185 -8.73 -5.78 11.69
N GLU A 186 -8.84 -6.58 10.65
CA GLU A 186 -9.31 -6.21 9.31
C GLU A 186 -10.81 -6.46 9.12
N GLY A 187 -11.39 -5.99 7.99
CA GLY A 187 -12.78 -6.26 7.60
C GLY A 187 -13.82 -5.41 8.33
N HIS A 188 -13.42 -4.30 8.91
CA HIS A 188 -14.29 -3.41 9.71
C HIS A 188 -14.64 -2.09 9.00
N GLY A 189 -14.36 -1.93 7.70
CA GLY A 189 -14.57 -0.68 6.97
C GLY A 189 -16.00 -0.15 7.07
N GLN A 190 -17.02 -1.01 6.91
CA GLN A 190 -18.43 -0.63 7.03
C GLN A 190 -18.80 -0.16 8.45
N LEU A 191 -18.24 -0.78 9.48
CA LEU A 191 -18.44 -0.37 10.87
C LEU A 191 -17.86 1.02 11.10
N ILE A 192 -16.63 1.27 10.66
CA ILE A 192 -15.96 2.56 10.80
C ILE A 192 -16.71 3.64 10.02
N ASP A 193 -17.16 3.36 8.80
CA ASP A 193 -17.99 4.26 8.00
C ASP A 193 -19.27 4.68 8.73
N ALA A 194 -19.99 3.71 9.33
CA ALA A 194 -21.19 3.99 10.11
C ALA A 194 -20.91 4.86 11.35
N VAL A 195 -19.80 4.62 12.04
CA VAL A 195 -19.36 5.42 13.20
C VAL A 195 -19.03 6.84 12.78
N VAL A 196 -18.26 7.01 11.71
CA VAL A 196 -17.90 8.33 11.17
C VAL A 196 -19.16 9.11 10.77
N ALA A 197 -20.10 8.48 10.08
CA ALA A 197 -21.37 9.12 9.69
C ALA A 197 -22.19 9.61 10.90
N GLN A 198 -22.25 8.82 11.99
CA GLN A 198 -22.93 9.23 13.23
C GLN A 198 -22.22 10.40 13.91
N LEU A 199 -20.91 10.39 13.98
CA LEU A 199 -20.12 11.49 14.53
C LEU A 199 -20.30 12.77 13.72
N ILE A 200 -20.25 12.69 12.38
CA ILE A 200 -20.51 13.83 11.49
C ILE A 200 -21.91 14.43 11.78
N LYS A 201 -22.94 13.60 11.79
CA LYS A 201 -24.33 14.05 12.04
C LYS A 201 -24.46 14.78 13.38
N TYR A 202 -23.88 14.21 14.46
CA TYR A 202 -23.94 14.79 15.79
C TYR A 202 -23.14 16.08 15.91
N HIS A 203 -21.87 16.09 15.48
CA HIS A 203 -20.98 17.24 15.65
C HIS A 203 -21.32 18.40 14.69
N ARG A 204 -21.88 18.11 13.51
CA ARG A 204 -22.45 19.14 12.62
C ARG A 204 -23.66 19.83 13.27
N TRP A 205 -24.59 19.06 13.84
CA TRP A 205 -25.72 19.62 14.60
C TRP A 205 -25.25 20.45 15.81
N LYS A 206 -24.23 19.96 16.50
CA LYS A 206 -23.68 20.65 17.71
C LYS A 206 -22.84 21.89 17.36
N GLY A 207 -22.42 22.05 16.10
CA GLY A 207 -21.54 23.14 15.66
C GLY A 207 -20.07 22.97 16.10
N THR A 208 -19.62 21.75 16.29
CA THR A 208 -18.25 21.41 16.69
C THR A 208 -17.45 20.72 15.59
N LEU A 209 -18.05 20.47 14.41
CA LEU A 209 -17.36 19.93 13.23
C LEU A 209 -16.78 21.09 12.41
N ASP A 210 -15.50 20.99 12.05
CA ASP A 210 -14.84 21.90 11.09
C ASP A 210 -14.67 21.15 9.76
N GLU A 211 -15.35 21.61 8.73
CA GLU A 211 -15.31 21.02 7.38
C GLU A 211 -14.35 21.76 6.44
N THR A 212 -13.47 22.60 6.96
CA THR A 212 -12.44 23.27 6.14
C THR A 212 -11.41 22.27 5.68
N PRO A 213 -11.12 22.15 4.34
CA PRO A 213 -10.14 21.21 3.81
C PRO A 213 -8.76 21.36 4.44
N LEU A 214 -8.08 20.26 4.74
CA LEU A 214 -6.68 20.21 5.16
C LEU A 214 -5.83 19.57 4.07
N VAL A 215 -4.62 20.09 3.85
CA VAL A 215 -3.69 19.58 2.85
C VAL A 215 -2.39 19.17 3.51
N PHE A 216 -1.92 17.99 3.16
CA PHE A 216 -0.66 17.43 3.64
C PHE A 216 0.33 17.27 2.48
N ALA A 217 1.62 17.50 2.75
CA ALA A 217 2.69 17.36 1.75
C ALA A 217 2.98 15.87 1.50
N SER A 218 2.56 15.36 0.34
CA SER A 218 2.75 13.95 -0.03
C SER A 218 4.21 13.60 -0.34
N GLU A 219 4.69 12.45 0.10
CA GLU A 219 5.98 11.88 -0.32
C GLU A 219 5.97 11.50 -1.82
N ALA A 220 4.81 11.14 -2.36
CA ALA A 220 4.66 10.80 -3.77
C ALA A 220 5.02 11.97 -4.70
N SER A 221 4.72 13.21 -4.32
CA SER A 221 5.05 14.40 -5.11
C SER A 221 6.56 14.65 -5.24
N LYS A 222 7.37 14.06 -4.37
CA LYS A 222 8.84 14.19 -4.34
C LYS A 222 9.55 13.02 -5.05
N SER A 223 8.80 11.99 -5.45
CA SER A 223 9.37 10.77 -6.03
C SER A 223 9.46 10.87 -7.55
N PRO A 224 10.66 10.76 -8.16
CA PRO A 224 10.78 10.80 -9.61
C PRO A 224 10.16 9.56 -10.25
N PRO A 225 9.70 9.65 -11.51
CA PRO A 225 9.27 8.49 -12.27
C PRO A 225 10.45 7.54 -12.49
N THR A 226 10.21 6.23 -12.41
CA THR A 226 11.21 5.19 -12.62
C THR A 226 10.74 4.22 -13.71
N THR A 227 11.68 3.58 -14.41
CA THR A 227 11.36 2.61 -15.49
C THR A 227 10.63 1.38 -14.95
N LEU A 228 11.11 0.83 -13.83
CA LEU A 228 10.42 -0.12 -12.97
C LEU A 228 10.07 0.58 -11.66
N ARG A 229 8.96 0.20 -11.03
CA ARG A 229 8.57 0.79 -9.76
C ARG A 229 8.25 -0.30 -8.74
N TYR A 230 9.13 -0.47 -7.75
CA TYR A 230 9.04 -1.50 -6.73
C TYR A 230 8.75 -2.89 -7.34
N PRO A 231 9.61 -3.42 -8.24
CA PRO A 231 9.41 -4.76 -8.79
C PRO A 231 9.35 -5.76 -7.64
N GLY A 232 8.23 -6.47 -7.51
CA GLY A 232 8.01 -7.38 -6.38
C GLY A 232 8.70 -8.70 -6.58
N LYS A 233 8.59 -9.28 -7.79
CA LYS A 233 9.13 -10.59 -8.14
C LYS A 233 9.74 -10.61 -9.53
N VAL A 234 10.56 -11.62 -9.79
CA VAL A 234 11.12 -11.92 -11.10
C VAL A 234 11.08 -13.42 -11.34
N LEU A 235 10.73 -13.82 -12.57
CA LEU A 235 10.82 -15.20 -13.04
C LEU A 235 11.71 -15.23 -14.28
N ALA A 236 12.81 -15.99 -14.22
CA ALA A 236 13.68 -16.25 -15.36
C ALA A 236 13.47 -17.68 -15.83
N ASP A 237 13.16 -17.86 -17.11
CA ASP A 237 12.96 -19.16 -17.74
C ASP A 237 14.09 -19.48 -18.73
N ASP A 238 14.92 -20.46 -18.37
CA ASP A 238 16.07 -20.86 -19.17
C ASP A 238 15.64 -21.51 -20.50
N ALA A 239 14.52 -22.22 -20.51
CA ALA A 239 14.07 -22.93 -21.71
C ALA A 239 13.61 -21.96 -22.82
N SER A 240 12.89 -20.91 -22.47
CA SER A 240 12.43 -19.89 -23.43
C SER A 240 13.36 -18.69 -23.55
N GLN A 241 14.41 -18.59 -22.72
CA GLN A 241 15.32 -17.45 -22.63
C GLN A 241 14.57 -16.13 -22.38
N ARG A 242 13.52 -16.18 -21.55
CA ARG A 242 12.69 -15.02 -21.18
C ARG A 242 12.79 -14.71 -19.70
N VAL A 243 12.68 -13.43 -19.39
CA VAL A 243 12.61 -12.89 -18.03
C VAL A 243 11.28 -12.15 -17.86
N PHE A 244 10.50 -12.55 -16.88
CA PHE A 244 9.22 -11.94 -16.52
C PHE A 244 9.41 -11.14 -15.24
N ILE A 245 9.21 -9.84 -15.31
CA ILE A 245 9.37 -8.93 -14.18
C ILE A 245 7.98 -8.47 -13.75
N THR A 246 7.62 -8.75 -12.53
CA THR A 246 6.41 -8.22 -11.95
C THR A 246 6.69 -6.79 -11.44
N ASP A 247 6.33 -5.81 -12.26
CA ASP A 247 6.47 -4.37 -11.99
C ASP A 247 5.29 -3.90 -11.14
N SER A 248 5.30 -4.30 -9.86
CA SER A 248 4.12 -4.34 -8.97
C SER A 248 3.45 -2.98 -8.82
N ASN A 249 4.20 -1.91 -8.59
CA ASN A 249 3.63 -0.57 -8.42
C ASN A 249 3.31 0.15 -9.73
N HIS A 250 3.71 -0.42 -10.87
CA HIS A 250 3.20 -0.04 -12.17
C HIS A 250 2.08 -0.97 -12.67
N ASN A 251 1.59 -1.87 -11.82
CA ASN A 251 0.45 -2.75 -12.10
C ASN A 251 0.56 -3.47 -13.46
N ARG A 252 1.77 -3.97 -13.79
CA ARG A 252 2.06 -4.61 -15.08
C ARG A 252 3.08 -5.73 -14.96
N ILE A 253 3.13 -6.58 -15.97
CA ILE A 253 4.20 -7.57 -16.16
C ILE A 253 5.05 -7.13 -17.35
N VAL A 254 6.37 -7.07 -17.15
CA VAL A 254 7.34 -6.80 -18.21
C VAL A 254 7.98 -8.12 -18.63
N VAL A 255 7.92 -8.43 -19.91
CA VAL A 255 8.57 -9.61 -20.50
C VAL A 255 9.76 -9.16 -21.33
N ALA A 256 10.94 -9.63 -20.98
CA ALA A 256 12.17 -9.35 -21.70
C ALA A 256 12.88 -10.64 -22.12
N SER A 257 13.75 -10.56 -23.13
CA SER A 257 14.71 -11.62 -23.41
C SER A 257 15.77 -11.71 -22.30
N ALA A 258 16.48 -12.83 -22.18
CA ALA A 258 17.60 -12.97 -21.24
C ALA A 258 18.74 -11.95 -21.49
N THR A 259 18.77 -11.32 -22.68
CA THR A 259 19.72 -10.26 -23.04
C THR A 259 19.22 -8.85 -22.76
N GLY A 260 17.97 -8.70 -22.29
CA GLY A 260 17.38 -7.40 -21.91
C GLY A 260 16.62 -6.70 -23.05
N GLU A 261 16.25 -7.38 -24.12
CA GLU A 261 15.35 -6.84 -25.14
C GLU A 261 13.92 -6.91 -24.63
N LEU A 262 13.17 -5.80 -24.70
CA LEU A 262 11.74 -5.76 -24.34
C LEU A 262 10.94 -6.55 -25.38
N LEU A 263 10.24 -7.59 -24.91
CA LEU A 263 9.35 -8.41 -25.75
C LEU A 263 7.89 -7.97 -25.62
N HIS A 264 7.40 -7.84 -24.41
CA HIS A 264 6.01 -7.42 -24.13
C HIS A 264 5.92 -6.60 -22.84
N THR A 265 4.95 -5.70 -22.82
CA THR A 265 4.40 -5.11 -21.59
C THR A 265 2.95 -5.56 -21.49
N ILE A 266 2.57 -6.20 -20.38
CA ILE A 266 1.26 -6.78 -20.15
C ILE A 266 0.60 -6.02 -19.02
N GLY A 267 -0.49 -5.35 -19.30
CA GLY A 267 -1.22 -4.48 -18.38
C GLY A 267 -1.10 -3.01 -18.74
N THR A 268 -2.20 -2.27 -18.55
CA THR A 268 -2.32 -0.82 -18.83
C THR A 268 -1.45 0.05 -17.93
N GLY A 269 -0.99 -0.49 -16.80
CA GLY A 269 -0.35 0.28 -15.72
C GLY A 269 -1.34 0.90 -14.73
N ARG A 270 -2.64 0.74 -14.94
CA ARG A 270 -3.68 1.14 -13.97
C ARG A 270 -3.94 0.01 -13.00
N SER A 271 -4.24 0.40 -11.74
CA SER A 271 -4.83 -0.53 -10.78
C SER A 271 -6.25 -0.89 -11.23
N GLY A 272 -6.52 -2.19 -11.39
CA GLY A 272 -7.79 -2.73 -11.83
C GLY A 272 -7.72 -4.23 -12.04
N ARG A 273 -8.81 -4.84 -12.52
CA ARG A 273 -8.91 -6.29 -12.68
C ARG A 273 -9.48 -6.72 -14.04
N THR A 274 -9.44 -5.84 -15.01
CA THR A 274 -9.96 -6.09 -16.36
C THR A 274 -9.20 -7.22 -17.04
N ASP A 275 -9.93 -8.17 -17.61
CA ASP A 275 -9.41 -9.20 -18.52
C ASP A 275 -9.35 -8.64 -19.95
N GLY A 276 -8.51 -9.21 -20.84
CA GLY A 276 -8.45 -8.82 -22.25
C GLY A 276 -7.07 -8.91 -22.87
N ALA A 277 -6.85 -8.19 -23.95
CA ALA A 277 -5.55 -8.08 -24.62
C ALA A 277 -4.50 -7.46 -23.67
N PHE A 278 -3.22 -7.64 -23.96
CA PHE A 278 -2.12 -7.16 -23.10
C PHE A 278 -2.18 -5.67 -22.79
N ASP A 279 -2.61 -4.86 -23.74
CA ASP A 279 -2.76 -3.41 -23.62
C ASP A 279 -4.09 -2.94 -23.00
N MET A 280 -5.00 -3.89 -22.72
CA MET A 280 -6.31 -3.63 -22.10
C MET A 280 -6.41 -4.23 -20.70
N ALA A 281 -5.63 -5.26 -20.41
CA ALA A 281 -5.65 -5.93 -19.11
C ALA A 281 -5.20 -5.02 -17.98
N GLU A 282 -5.71 -5.25 -16.79
CA GLU A 282 -5.34 -4.53 -15.58
C GLU A 282 -4.96 -5.51 -14.47
N PHE A 283 -4.05 -5.09 -13.61
CA PHE A 283 -3.61 -5.78 -12.39
C PHE A 283 -3.64 -4.83 -11.21
N ASN A 284 -3.51 -5.38 -10.00
CA ASN A 284 -3.35 -4.58 -8.79
C ASN A 284 -2.27 -5.17 -7.90
N HIS A 285 -1.09 -4.53 -7.88
CA HIS A 285 0.12 -4.98 -7.17
C HIS A 285 0.41 -6.47 -7.39
N PRO A 286 0.52 -6.94 -8.67
CA PRO A 286 0.83 -8.33 -8.96
C PRO A 286 2.18 -8.70 -8.34
N GLN A 287 2.32 -9.95 -7.88
CA GLN A 287 3.53 -10.48 -7.25
C GLN A 287 4.08 -11.69 -8.02
N GLY A 288 4.13 -12.86 -7.43
CA GLY A 288 4.76 -14.03 -8.02
C GLY A 288 4.07 -14.55 -9.27
N SER A 289 4.83 -15.22 -10.10
CA SER A 289 4.34 -15.88 -11.32
C SER A 289 5.05 -17.20 -11.56
N VAL A 290 4.43 -18.07 -12.37
CA VAL A 290 5.02 -19.32 -12.86
C VAL A 290 4.63 -19.58 -14.30
N LEU A 291 5.58 -19.99 -15.12
CA LEU A 291 5.35 -20.34 -16.53
C LEU A 291 5.08 -21.84 -16.68
N VAL A 292 3.99 -22.19 -17.34
CA VAL A 292 3.65 -23.59 -17.70
C VAL A 292 3.33 -23.67 -19.19
N GLY A 293 4.21 -24.26 -19.96
CA GLY A 293 4.12 -24.18 -21.41
C GLY A 293 4.30 -22.74 -21.87
N ASN A 294 3.28 -22.17 -22.52
CA ASN A 294 3.26 -20.75 -22.91
C ASN A 294 2.16 -19.94 -22.19
N THR A 295 1.72 -20.43 -21.05
CA THR A 295 0.80 -19.69 -20.15
C THR A 295 1.57 -19.25 -18.91
N LEU A 296 1.59 -17.94 -18.63
CA LEU A 296 2.12 -17.38 -17.40
C LEU A 296 0.97 -17.22 -16.39
N TYR A 297 1.05 -17.95 -15.28
CA TYR A 297 0.11 -17.77 -14.16
C TYR A 297 0.67 -16.74 -13.20
N VAL A 298 -0.16 -15.76 -12.81
CA VAL A 298 0.23 -14.59 -12.02
C VAL A 298 -0.62 -14.49 -10.77
N ALA A 299 0.01 -14.24 -9.63
CA ALA A 299 -0.63 -13.84 -8.39
C ALA A 299 -0.94 -12.34 -8.45
N ASP A 300 -2.19 -11.98 -8.69
CA ASP A 300 -2.69 -10.61 -8.74
C ASP A 300 -3.19 -10.23 -7.34
N THR A 301 -2.23 -9.87 -6.50
CA THR A 301 -2.28 -9.98 -5.04
C THR A 301 -3.37 -9.13 -4.40
N GLU A 302 -3.42 -7.83 -4.71
CA GLU A 302 -4.42 -6.92 -4.15
C GLU A 302 -5.78 -7.00 -4.84
N ASN A 303 -5.85 -7.66 -6.01
CA ASN A 303 -7.11 -8.08 -6.60
C ASN A 303 -7.64 -9.39 -6.00
N HIS A 304 -6.86 -10.09 -5.18
CA HIS A 304 -7.21 -11.42 -4.64
C HIS A 304 -7.58 -12.40 -5.76
N LEU A 305 -6.81 -12.38 -6.87
CA LEU A 305 -7.04 -13.18 -8.06
C LEU A 305 -5.80 -14.00 -8.44
N LEU A 306 -6.03 -15.11 -9.14
CA LEU A 306 -5.03 -15.74 -9.99
C LEU A 306 -5.37 -15.43 -11.44
N ARG A 307 -4.38 -14.92 -12.20
CA ARG A 307 -4.55 -14.60 -13.62
C ARG A 307 -3.79 -15.58 -14.49
N ALA A 308 -4.35 -15.91 -15.63
CA ALA A 308 -3.70 -16.69 -16.69
C ALA A 308 -3.41 -15.77 -17.89
N VAL A 309 -2.14 -15.66 -18.23
CA VAL A 309 -1.64 -14.89 -19.37
C VAL A 309 -1.26 -15.85 -20.47
N ASP A 310 -2.03 -15.89 -21.54
CA ASP A 310 -1.73 -16.65 -22.74
C ASP A 310 -0.77 -15.81 -23.61
N LEU A 311 0.49 -16.27 -23.66
CA LEU A 311 1.56 -15.55 -24.38
C LEU A 311 1.47 -15.73 -25.91
N ASP A 312 0.76 -16.74 -26.40
CA ASP A 312 0.52 -16.97 -27.84
C ASP A 312 -0.66 -16.11 -28.33
N ALA A 313 -1.76 -16.10 -27.56
CA ALA A 313 -2.95 -15.33 -27.90
C ALA A 313 -2.82 -13.84 -27.57
N GLY A 314 -1.86 -13.45 -26.74
CA GLY A 314 -1.68 -12.06 -26.27
C GLY A 314 -2.80 -11.58 -25.35
N THR A 315 -3.34 -12.47 -24.50
CA THR A 315 -4.51 -12.18 -23.65
C THR A 315 -4.29 -12.55 -22.19
N VAL A 316 -4.99 -11.86 -21.32
CA VAL A 316 -5.07 -12.12 -19.88
C VAL A 316 -6.50 -12.51 -19.53
N SER A 317 -6.65 -13.54 -18.71
CA SER A 317 -7.93 -13.98 -18.17
C SER A 317 -7.83 -14.29 -16.67
N THR A 318 -8.94 -14.19 -15.96
CA THR A 318 -9.04 -14.60 -14.56
C THR A 318 -9.16 -16.11 -14.46
N LEU A 319 -8.18 -16.77 -13.81
CA LEU A 319 -8.20 -18.20 -13.55
C LEU A 319 -9.04 -18.54 -12.30
N ALA A 320 -8.81 -17.82 -11.20
CA ALA A 320 -9.49 -18.06 -9.93
C ALA A 320 -9.61 -16.79 -9.09
N GLY A 321 -10.60 -16.78 -8.22
CA GLY A 321 -10.91 -15.65 -7.34
C GLY A 321 -12.15 -14.89 -7.78
N THR A 322 -12.76 -14.16 -6.82
CA THR A 322 -13.94 -13.30 -7.07
C THR A 322 -13.57 -11.83 -7.22
N GLY A 323 -12.31 -11.47 -7.04
CA GLY A 323 -11.86 -10.09 -6.94
C GLY A 323 -12.29 -9.40 -5.64
N ARG A 324 -12.70 -10.18 -4.63
CA ARG A 324 -12.96 -9.72 -3.26
C ARG A 324 -12.13 -10.52 -2.29
N GLN A 325 -11.65 -9.87 -1.25
CA GLN A 325 -10.89 -10.52 -0.19
C GLN A 325 -11.71 -11.64 0.47
N GLY A 326 -11.11 -12.83 0.56
CA GLY A 326 -11.72 -13.98 1.23
C GLY A 326 -11.64 -13.87 2.75
N SER A 327 -12.69 -14.29 3.44
CA SER A 327 -12.67 -14.40 4.89
C SER A 327 -11.84 -15.59 5.37
N LEU A 328 -11.33 -15.49 6.59
CA LEU A 328 -10.66 -16.61 7.25
C LEU A 328 -11.63 -17.79 7.41
N GLY A 329 -11.14 -19.00 7.14
CA GLY A 329 -11.95 -20.23 7.28
C GLY A 329 -12.55 -20.77 5.98
N PHE A 330 -12.43 -20.06 4.84
CA PHE A 330 -12.76 -20.64 3.54
C PHE A 330 -11.71 -21.70 3.17
N LEU A 331 -12.13 -22.91 2.79
CA LEU A 331 -11.22 -24.05 2.61
C LEU A 331 -11.14 -24.58 1.18
N SER A 332 -12.20 -24.45 0.39
CA SER A 332 -12.25 -24.95 -0.98
C SER A 332 -13.48 -24.46 -1.72
N GLY A 333 -13.42 -24.40 -3.05
CA GLY A 333 -14.56 -24.04 -3.89
C GLY A 333 -14.25 -24.05 -5.37
N ASN A 334 -15.23 -23.67 -6.18
CA ASN A 334 -15.06 -23.46 -7.61
C ASN A 334 -14.13 -22.27 -7.87
N LEU A 335 -13.36 -22.32 -8.94
CA LEU A 335 -12.32 -21.33 -9.24
C LEU A 335 -12.81 -19.88 -9.18
N LEU A 336 -13.86 -19.54 -9.93
CA LEU A 336 -14.37 -18.16 -10.03
C LEU A 336 -15.38 -17.76 -8.93
N GLU A 337 -15.77 -18.70 -8.07
CA GLU A 337 -16.69 -18.46 -6.96
C GLU A 337 -15.97 -18.42 -5.61
N SER A 338 -14.69 -18.80 -5.60
CA SER A 338 -13.85 -18.84 -4.38
C SER A 338 -13.20 -17.49 -4.13
N PRO A 339 -13.55 -16.76 -3.06
CA PRO A 339 -12.84 -15.56 -2.70
C PRO A 339 -11.43 -15.92 -2.21
N LEU A 340 -10.41 -15.50 -2.93
CA LEU A 340 -9.01 -15.68 -2.51
C LEU A 340 -8.61 -14.54 -1.55
N ASN A 341 -7.47 -14.71 -0.89
CA ASN A 341 -6.97 -13.69 0.04
C ASN A 341 -5.46 -13.53 -0.11
N SER A 342 -5.06 -12.53 -0.88
CA SER A 342 -3.67 -12.17 -1.17
C SER A 342 -2.80 -13.34 -1.60
N PRO A 343 -3.06 -13.95 -2.79
CA PRO A 343 -2.10 -14.86 -3.40
C PRO A 343 -0.80 -14.08 -3.65
N TRP A 344 0.33 -14.65 -3.23
CA TRP A 344 1.61 -13.92 -3.30
C TRP A 344 2.63 -14.55 -4.25
N SER A 345 2.66 -15.87 -4.33
CA SER A 345 3.57 -16.59 -5.22
C SER A 345 2.98 -17.94 -5.64
N LEU A 346 3.53 -18.50 -6.74
CA LEU A 346 3.09 -19.75 -7.32
C LEU A 346 4.28 -20.65 -7.64
N ALA A 347 4.08 -21.97 -7.48
CA ALA A 347 4.96 -23.00 -8.03
C ALA A 347 4.12 -24.05 -8.76
N HIS A 348 4.69 -24.64 -9.80
CA HIS A 348 4.06 -25.70 -10.58
C HIS A 348 4.80 -27.02 -10.42
N VAL A 349 4.07 -28.09 -10.08
CA VAL A 349 4.62 -29.46 -9.99
C VAL A 349 3.60 -30.44 -10.54
N ALA A 350 3.99 -31.20 -11.57
CA ALA A 350 3.20 -32.31 -12.13
C ALA A 350 1.72 -31.94 -12.40
N GLY A 351 1.48 -30.78 -13.03
CA GLY A 351 0.16 -30.29 -13.37
C GLY A 351 -0.59 -29.61 -12.21
N THR A 352 -0.01 -29.53 -11.02
CA THR A 352 -0.60 -28.83 -9.86
C THR A 352 0.09 -27.48 -9.66
N LEU A 353 -0.70 -26.39 -9.60
CA LEU A 353 -0.28 -25.12 -9.09
C LEU A 353 -0.37 -25.14 -7.55
N TYR A 354 0.70 -24.76 -6.89
CA TYR A 354 0.74 -24.49 -5.45
C TYR A 354 0.85 -22.99 -5.24
N ILE A 355 0.05 -22.43 -4.37
CA ILE A 355 -0.10 -21.00 -4.17
C ILE A 355 0.22 -20.63 -2.72
N ALA A 356 1.17 -19.74 -2.52
CA ALA A 356 1.40 -19.09 -1.25
C ALA A 356 0.30 -18.04 -1.03
N MET A 357 -0.62 -18.30 -0.11
CA MET A 357 -1.70 -17.39 0.29
C MET A 357 -1.29 -16.66 1.55
N ALA A 358 -0.90 -15.40 1.40
CA ALA A 358 -0.38 -14.60 2.52
C ALA A 358 -1.47 -14.31 3.57
N GLY A 359 -2.65 -13.86 3.15
CA GLY A 359 -3.73 -13.46 4.05
C GLY A 359 -4.21 -14.56 5.00
N PRO A 360 -4.56 -15.78 4.55
CA PRO A 360 -4.98 -16.86 5.43
C PRO A 360 -3.81 -17.67 6.00
N HIS A 361 -2.55 -17.29 5.77
CA HIS A 361 -1.37 -18.00 6.26
C HIS A 361 -1.33 -19.48 5.85
N GLN A 362 -1.59 -19.76 4.57
CA GLN A 362 -1.76 -21.13 4.05
C GLN A 362 -1.05 -21.32 2.71
N ILE A 363 -0.83 -22.58 2.34
CA ILE A 363 -0.52 -23.00 0.97
C ILE A 363 -1.79 -23.60 0.39
N TRP A 364 -2.20 -23.10 -0.78
CA TRP A 364 -3.34 -23.63 -1.54
C TRP A 364 -2.85 -24.42 -2.75
N SER A 365 -3.75 -25.19 -3.37
CA SER A 365 -3.43 -25.95 -4.59
C SER A 365 -4.61 -26.01 -5.55
N HIS A 366 -4.27 -25.94 -6.86
CA HIS A 366 -5.18 -26.14 -7.97
C HIS A 366 -4.54 -27.11 -8.96
N GLN A 367 -5.21 -28.22 -9.29
CA GLN A 367 -4.81 -29.10 -10.39
C GLN A 367 -5.25 -28.46 -11.70
N LEU A 368 -4.34 -28.17 -12.60
CA LEU A 368 -4.66 -27.57 -13.90
C LEU A 368 -5.67 -28.45 -14.66
N GLY A 369 -6.76 -27.81 -15.10
CA GLY A 369 -7.88 -28.48 -15.75
C GLY A 369 -9.03 -28.89 -14.81
N ASP A 370 -8.83 -28.85 -13.49
CA ASP A 370 -9.91 -29.08 -12.53
C ASP A 370 -10.77 -27.79 -12.33
N ALA A 371 -11.98 -27.93 -11.86
CA ALA A 371 -12.87 -26.81 -11.58
C ALA A 371 -12.66 -26.16 -10.19
N THR A 372 -11.80 -26.75 -9.34
CA THR A 372 -11.71 -26.37 -7.93
C THR A 372 -10.31 -25.95 -7.50
N ILE A 373 -10.28 -25.11 -6.46
CA ILE A 373 -9.09 -24.72 -5.72
C ILE A 373 -9.28 -25.04 -4.23
N ASN A 374 -8.21 -25.50 -3.55
CA ASN A 374 -8.33 -26.04 -2.21
C ASN A 374 -7.13 -25.64 -1.33
N VAL A 375 -7.35 -25.55 -0.02
CA VAL A 375 -6.27 -25.50 0.97
C VAL A 375 -5.46 -26.79 0.88
N TYR A 376 -4.14 -26.65 0.75
CA TYR A 376 -3.21 -27.77 0.73
C TYR A 376 -2.51 -27.98 2.08
N ALA A 377 -2.00 -26.90 2.68
CA ALA A 377 -1.31 -26.94 3.96
C ALA A 377 -1.53 -25.64 4.75
N GLY A 378 -1.55 -25.75 6.06
CA GLY A 378 -1.72 -24.62 6.97
C GLY A 378 -3.08 -24.63 7.66
N SER A 379 -3.08 -24.38 8.97
CA SER A 379 -4.28 -24.31 9.80
C SER A 379 -5.01 -22.96 9.71
N GLY A 380 -4.45 -21.96 8.99
CA GLY A 380 -4.96 -20.60 8.97
C GLY A 380 -4.58 -19.77 10.20
N ARG A 381 -3.80 -20.32 11.12
CA ARG A 381 -3.25 -19.57 12.25
C ARG A 381 -1.91 -18.98 11.90
N GLU A 382 -1.71 -17.71 12.19
CA GLU A 382 -0.43 -17.04 12.08
C GLU A 382 0.53 -17.54 13.17
N ASP A 383 1.47 -18.39 12.81
CA ASP A 383 2.51 -18.94 13.68
C ASP A 383 3.52 -19.77 12.88
N VAL A 384 4.64 -20.16 13.47
CA VAL A 384 5.62 -21.08 12.89
C VAL A 384 5.50 -22.44 13.61
N THR A 385 4.61 -23.30 13.10
CA THR A 385 4.39 -24.63 13.71
C THR A 385 4.65 -25.74 12.69
N ASN A 386 5.54 -26.68 13.02
CA ASN A 386 5.78 -27.90 12.24
C ASN A 386 4.68 -28.92 12.50
N GLY A 387 4.41 -29.80 11.54
CA GLY A 387 3.42 -30.85 11.75
C GLY A 387 2.73 -31.34 10.47
N PRO A 388 1.63 -32.12 10.62
CA PRO A 388 0.82 -32.55 9.49
C PRO A 388 0.32 -31.37 8.68
N LEU A 389 0.09 -31.56 7.36
CA LEU A 389 -0.32 -30.48 6.44
C LEU A 389 -1.51 -29.67 6.97
N ALA A 390 -2.52 -30.30 7.53
CA ALA A 390 -3.75 -29.63 7.99
C ALA A 390 -3.59 -28.86 9.33
N THR A 391 -2.54 -29.13 10.11
CA THR A 391 -2.40 -28.58 11.47
C THR A 391 -1.13 -27.78 11.69
N CYS A 392 -0.21 -27.79 10.72
CA CYS A 392 0.93 -26.87 10.72
C CYS A 392 0.44 -25.42 10.65
N ALA A 393 1.33 -24.49 10.94
CA ALA A 393 1.02 -23.07 10.80
C ALA A 393 2.15 -22.37 10.04
N PHE A 394 1.77 -21.36 9.27
CA PHE A 394 2.64 -20.43 8.59
C PHE A 394 2.34 -19.01 9.08
N ALA A 395 3.26 -18.09 8.84
CA ALA A 395 3.09 -16.67 9.11
C ALA A 395 3.41 -15.88 7.85
N GLN A 396 2.39 -15.65 7.02
CA GLN A 396 2.46 -14.89 5.78
C GLN A 396 3.44 -15.50 4.75
N PRO A 397 3.15 -16.70 4.19
CA PRO A 397 3.99 -17.29 3.14
C PRO A 397 4.02 -16.38 1.91
N SER A 398 5.22 -16.01 1.42
CA SER A 398 5.42 -14.99 0.39
C SER A 398 6.12 -15.47 -0.87
N GLU A 399 6.87 -16.57 -0.83
CA GLU A 399 7.41 -17.21 -2.02
C GLU A 399 7.52 -18.71 -1.86
N ILE A 400 7.44 -19.41 -3.00
CA ILE A 400 7.39 -20.86 -3.05
C ILE A 400 8.18 -21.37 -4.27
N VAL A 401 9.09 -22.31 -4.05
CA VAL A 401 9.85 -22.97 -5.12
C VAL A 401 9.83 -24.49 -4.92
N ALA A 402 9.74 -25.23 -6.00
CA ALA A 402 9.81 -26.69 -5.98
C ALA A 402 11.24 -27.20 -6.12
N ASP A 403 11.56 -28.35 -5.51
CA ASP A 403 12.81 -29.07 -5.81
C ASP A 403 12.76 -29.69 -7.23
N ALA A 404 13.94 -30.04 -7.76
CA ALA A 404 14.06 -30.57 -9.11
C ALA A 404 13.24 -31.86 -9.34
N ASP A 405 13.07 -32.68 -8.32
CA ASP A 405 12.28 -33.91 -8.37
C ASP A 405 10.77 -33.68 -8.22
N GLY A 406 10.34 -32.44 -7.90
CA GLY A 406 8.96 -32.10 -7.61
C GLY A 406 8.40 -32.77 -6.35
N LYS A 407 9.25 -33.22 -5.42
CA LYS A 407 8.84 -33.91 -4.19
C LYS A 407 8.53 -32.96 -3.05
N PHE A 408 9.22 -31.82 -3.03
CA PHE A 408 9.10 -30.86 -1.95
C PHE A 408 8.98 -29.44 -2.51
N LEU A 409 8.24 -28.60 -1.75
CA LEU A 409 8.23 -27.16 -1.91
C LEU A 409 9.06 -26.57 -0.77
N TYR A 410 9.83 -25.53 -1.10
CA TYR A 410 10.45 -24.65 -0.13
C TYR A 410 9.69 -23.33 -0.12
N VAL A 411 9.25 -22.94 1.05
CA VAL A 411 8.36 -21.79 1.27
C VAL A 411 9.06 -20.77 2.15
N VAL A 412 9.07 -19.54 1.73
CA VAL A 412 9.43 -18.39 2.58
C VAL A 412 8.25 -18.06 3.48
N ASP A 413 8.45 -18.15 4.78
CA ASP A 413 7.47 -17.85 5.82
C ASP A 413 7.86 -16.53 6.44
N SER A 414 7.40 -15.42 5.82
CA SER A 414 8.02 -14.10 5.97
C SER A 414 7.95 -13.53 7.37
N GLU A 415 6.75 -13.46 7.98
CA GLU A 415 6.60 -12.96 9.34
C GLU A 415 7.12 -13.95 10.39
N GLY A 416 7.21 -15.23 10.03
CA GLY A 416 7.87 -16.26 10.81
C GLY A 416 9.40 -16.22 10.71
N SER A 417 9.95 -15.43 9.78
CA SER A 417 11.40 -15.35 9.51
C SER A 417 12.04 -16.74 9.37
N ALA A 418 11.40 -17.62 8.59
CA ALA A 418 11.76 -19.01 8.46
C ALA A 418 11.61 -19.54 7.02
N ILE A 419 12.42 -20.56 6.68
CA ILE A 419 12.29 -21.31 5.45
C ILE A 419 11.68 -22.67 5.76
N ARG A 420 10.52 -22.95 5.16
CA ARG A 420 9.72 -24.15 5.44
C ARG A 420 9.81 -25.15 4.27
N LYS A 421 9.77 -26.44 4.60
CA LYS A 421 9.75 -27.54 3.64
C LYS A 421 8.40 -28.24 3.72
N VAL A 422 7.70 -28.30 2.58
CA VAL A 422 6.35 -28.86 2.43
C VAL A 422 6.40 -30.00 1.42
N PRO A 423 6.01 -31.25 1.74
CA PRO A 423 5.95 -32.33 0.76
C PRO A 423 4.81 -32.08 -0.24
N THR A 424 5.04 -32.39 -1.53
CA THR A 424 4.03 -32.31 -2.60
C THR A 424 3.16 -33.56 -2.65
N LYS A 425 2.11 -33.54 -3.49
CA LYS A 425 1.32 -34.73 -3.83
C LYS A 425 2.14 -35.81 -4.53
N SER A 426 3.26 -35.46 -5.15
CA SER A 426 4.14 -36.35 -5.89
C SER A 426 5.03 -37.23 -5.02
N THR A 427 5.09 -37.02 -3.71
CA THR A 427 5.96 -37.82 -2.80
C THR A 427 5.56 -39.31 -2.69
N GLY A 428 4.41 -39.68 -3.26
CA GLY A 428 3.92 -41.08 -3.24
C GLY A 428 3.41 -41.53 -1.88
N ARG A 429 3.14 -42.87 -1.75
CA ARG A 429 2.72 -43.45 -0.46
C ARG A 429 3.91 -43.51 0.49
N VAL A 430 4.05 -42.51 1.37
CA VAL A 430 4.98 -42.55 2.51
C VAL A 430 4.28 -43.28 3.67
N SER A 431 5.02 -44.10 4.40
CA SER A 431 4.50 -44.84 5.55
C SER A 431 4.04 -43.93 6.71
N THR A 432 4.36 -42.65 6.67
CA THR A 432 3.99 -41.60 7.61
C THR A 432 3.23 -40.49 6.92
N ALA A 433 2.27 -39.88 7.63
CA ALA A 433 1.53 -38.71 7.12
C ALA A 433 2.49 -37.57 6.71
N PRO A 434 2.25 -36.89 5.57
CA PRO A 434 3.10 -35.80 5.11
C PRO A 434 3.13 -34.65 6.13
N ARG A 435 4.32 -34.12 6.39
CA ARG A 435 4.55 -33.11 7.44
C ARG A 435 5.37 -31.94 6.92
N VAL A 436 4.96 -30.75 7.31
CA VAL A 436 5.77 -29.52 7.15
C VAL A 436 6.87 -29.49 8.21
N SER A 437 8.04 -29.03 7.81
CA SER A 437 9.20 -28.86 8.70
C SER A 437 9.94 -27.56 8.37
N THR A 438 10.67 -27.01 9.34
CA THR A 438 11.56 -25.87 9.13
C THR A 438 12.93 -26.34 8.66
N VAL A 439 13.46 -25.69 7.61
CA VAL A 439 14.80 -25.89 7.08
C VAL A 439 15.81 -25.06 7.83
N ALA A 440 15.53 -23.75 7.93
CA ALA A 440 16.37 -22.76 8.61
C ALA A 440 15.49 -21.61 9.16
N GLY A 441 16.05 -20.85 10.10
CA GLY A 441 15.33 -19.81 10.81
C GLY A 441 14.68 -20.33 12.09
N THR A 442 13.73 -19.58 12.62
CA THR A 442 13.08 -19.89 13.89
C THR A 442 11.98 -20.93 13.73
N SER A 443 11.88 -21.88 14.66
CA SER A 443 10.78 -22.84 14.78
C SER A 443 10.69 -23.41 16.19
N GLU A 444 9.53 -24.00 16.50
CA GLU A 444 9.28 -24.74 17.73
C GLU A 444 9.40 -23.92 19.03
N LEU A 445 9.09 -22.65 18.97
CA LEU A 445 8.93 -21.79 20.14
C LEU A 445 7.49 -21.87 20.68
N PRO A 446 7.26 -21.49 21.94
CA PRO A 446 5.91 -21.34 22.45
C PRO A 446 5.06 -20.43 21.56
N ARG A 447 3.74 -20.67 21.52
CA ARG A 447 2.79 -20.00 20.63
C ARG A 447 2.99 -18.49 20.55
N GLY A 448 3.12 -17.98 19.33
CA GLY A 448 3.30 -16.56 19.02
C GLY A 448 4.70 -15.99 19.25
N GLN A 449 5.59 -16.71 19.94
CA GLN A 449 6.96 -16.23 20.18
C GLN A 449 7.84 -16.32 18.95
N SER A 450 7.53 -17.24 18.03
CA SER A 450 8.27 -17.41 16.78
C SER A 450 8.23 -16.17 15.90
N LEU A 451 7.15 -15.39 15.96
CA LEU A 451 6.95 -14.17 15.17
C LEU A 451 7.87 -13.01 15.58
N PHE A 452 8.55 -13.14 16.73
CA PHE A 452 9.47 -12.15 17.27
C PHE A 452 10.91 -12.65 17.41
N ALA A 453 11.19 -13.85 16.87
CA ALA A 453 12.52 -14.46 16.98
C ALA A 453 13.31 -14.29 15.67
N PHE A 454 13.37 -13.10 15.15
CA PHE A 454 14.09 -12.69 13.94
C PHE A 454 15.50 -12.15 14.26
N GLY A 455 16.28 -11.81 13.24
CA GLY A 455 17.58 -11.17 13.36
C GLY A 455 18.42 -11.33 12.11
N ASN A 456 19.73 -11.02 12.21
CA ASN A 456 20.69 -11.15 11.13
C ASN A 456 21.88 -12.02 11.59
N ALA A 457 21.77 -13.33 11.39
CA ALA A 457 22.83 -14.24 11.81
C ALA A 457 22.97 -15.45 10.87
N ASP A 458 24.19 -15.72 10.45
CA ASP A 458 24.59 -16.96 9.80
C ASP A 458 24.64 -18.11 10.81
N GLY A 459 24.53 -19.35 10.35
CA GLY A 459 24.58 -20.52 11.21
C GLY A 459 23.91 -21.74 10.61
N VAL A 460 23.76 -22.79 11.43
CA VAL A 460 23.15 -24.06 10.98
C VAL A 460 21.70 -24.12 11.46
N ALA A 461 20.78 -24.35 10.52
CA ALA A 461 19.36 -24.58 10.79
C ALA A 461 18.75 -23.48 11.70
N SER A 462 18.27 -23.86 12.88
CA SER A 462 17.62 -22.95 13.84
C SER A 462 18.58 -21.97 14.54
N ARG A 463 19.88 -22.02 14.29
CA ARG A 463 20.84 -21.00 14.75
C ARG A 463 20.89 -19.80 13.83
N ALA A 464 20.58 -19.99 12.56
CA ALA A 464 20.43 -18.87 11.62
C ALA A 464 19.24 -17.99 11.99
N ARG A 465 19.34 -16.70 11.68
CA ARG A 465 18.24 -15.75 11.82
C ARG A 465 18.09 -14.96 10.54
N PHE A 466 16.85 -14.84 10.11
CA PHE A 466 16.40 -13.97 9.02
C PHE A 466 15.55 -12.85 9.61
N GLN A 467 15.26 -11.86 8.78
CA GLN A 467 14.33 -10.79 9.12
C GLN A 467 13.41 -10.53 7.93
N HIS A 468 12.17 -11.01 8.02
CA HIS A 468 11.13 -10.86 7.00
C HIS A 468 11.62 -11.18 5.57
N PRO A 469 12.16 -12.39 5.32
CA PRO A 469 12.58 -12.78 3.98
C PRO A 469 11.37 -12.82 3.04
N LEU A 470 11.54 -12.44 1.75
CA LEU A 470 10.46 -12.39 0.78
C LEU A 470 10.71 -13.25 -0.47
N GLY A 471 11.95 -13.64 -0.75
CA GLY A 471 12.32 -14.34 -1.98
C GLY A 471 13.08 -15.63 -1.73
N ILE A 472 12.87 -16.63 -2.61
CA ILE A 472 13.62 -17.88 -2.58
C ILE A 472 13.81 -18.44 -4.00
N ALA A 473 15.01 -18.96 -4.29
CA ALA A 473 15.31 -19.71 -5.49
C ALA A 473 16.15 -20.94 -5.14
N ILE A 474 16.10 -21.97 -5.98
CA ILE A 474 16.90 -23.18 -5.82
C ILE A 474 17.93 -23.31 -6.95
N PHE A 475 19.16 -23.67 -6.60
CA PHE A 475 20.22 -23.99 -7.56
C PHE A 475 21.06 -25.14 -7.02
N GLY A 476 21.02 -26.28 -7.71
CA GLY A 476 21.67 -27.50 -7.25
C GLY A 476 21.16 -27.94 -5.86
N ASP A 477 22.08 -28.09 -4.91
CA ASP A 477 21.79 -28.47 -3.52
C ASP A 477 21.67 -27.25 -2.59
N SER A 478 21.55 -26.02 -3.12
CA SER A 478 21.44 -24.78 -2.35
C SER A 478 20.12 -24.06 -2.62
N LEU A 479 19.59 -23.43 -1.55
CA LEU A 479 18.53 -22.41 -1.62
C LEU A 479 19.17 -21.03 -1.45
N PHE A 480 18.81 -20.11 -2.33
CA PHE A 480 19.11 -18.69 -2.16
C PHE A 480 17.88 -17.99 -1.61
N VAL A 481 18.07 -17.15 -0.60
CA VAL A 481 16.99 -16.45 0.11
C VAL A 481 17.24 -14.95 0.06
N ALA A 482 16.27 -14.20 -0.44
CA ALA A 482 16.22 -12.74 -0.25
C ALA A 482 15.79 -12.45 1.18
N ASP A 483 16.75 -12.16 2.03
CA ASP A 483 16.56 -11.81 3.44
C ASP A 483 16.29 -10.30 3.52
N SER A 484 15.03 -9.93 3.18
CA SER A 484 14.63 -8.61 2.68
C SER A 484 14.94 -7.50 3.67
N TYR A 485 14.55 -7.66 4.94
CA TYR A 485 14.77 -6.64 5.95
C TYR A 485 16.19 -6.63 6.51
N ASN A 486 17.01 -7.62 6.14
CA ASN A 486 18.46 -7.59 6.34
C ASN A 486 19.20 -7.09 5.09
N HIS A 487 18.48 -6.67 4.02
CA HIS A 487 19.07 -6.19 2.77
C HIS A 487 20.15 -7.13 2.22
N ALA A 488 19.93 -8.43 2.33
CA ALA A 488 20.95 -9.45 2.09
C ALA A 488 20.43 -10.59 1.22
N LEU A 489 21.36 -11.22 0.52
CA LEU A 489 21.18 -12.51 -0.12
C LEU A 489 21.87 -13.59 0.73
N ARG A 490 21.10 -14.60 1.12
CA ARG A 490 21.59 -15.71 1.95
C ARG A 490 21.56 -17.02 1.15
N GLU A 491 22.52 -17.89 1.38
CA GLU A 491 22.57 -19.24 0.84
C GLU A 491 22.37 -20.27 1.94
N ILE A 492 21.51 -21.26 1.69
CA ILE A 492 21.28 -22.42 2.56
C ILE A 492 21.72 -23.67 1.83
N GLU A 493 22.78 -24.31 2.25
CA GLU A 493 23.15 -25.64 1.76
C GLU A 493 22.18 -26.70 2.33
N LEU A 494 21.41 -27.34 1.50
CA LEU A 494 20.29 -28.21 1.92
C LEU A 494 20.74 -29.43 2.73
N LYS A 495 21.95 -29.95 2.45
CA LYS A 495 22.48 -31.14 3.09
C LYS A 495 22.94 -30.85 4.54
N SER A 496 23.73 -29.81 4.74
CA SER A 496 24.24 -29.39 6.04
C SER A 496 23.28 -28.49 6.79
N LYS A 497 22.35 -27.85 6.09
CA LYS A 497 21.48 -26.75 6.56
C LYS A 497 22.29 -25.56 7.05
N SER A 498 23.52 -25.38 6.55
CA SER A 498 24.33 -24.22 6.82
C SER A 498 23.80 -23.01 6.06
N VAL A 499 23.64 -21.89 6.75
CA VAL A 499 23.23 -20.60 6.18
C VAL A 499 24.43 -19.66 6.23
N SER A 500 24.71 -19.03 5.08
CA SER A 500 25.75 -18.01 4.94
C SER A 500 25.27 -16.82 4.13
N THR A 501 25.82 -15.64 4.41
CA THR A 501 25.56 -14.43 3.65
C THR A 501 26.39 -14.43 2.36
N VAL A 502 25.73 -14.26 1.21
CA VAL A 502 26.37 -14.24 -0.12
C VAL A 502 26.61 -12.80 -0.59
N ALA A 503 25.66 -11.91 -0.33
CA ALA A 503 25.75 -10.49 -0.68
C ALA A 503 24.89 -9.64 0.27
N GLY A 504 25.16 -8.34 0.28
CA GLY A 504 24.55 -7.41 1.23
C GLY A 504 25.37 -7.32 2.52
N ASN A 505 25.19 -6.24 3.26
CA ASN A 505 25.95 -5.95 4.50
C ASN A 505 25.04 -5.65 5.69
N GLY A 506 23.74 -5.93 5.58
CA GLY A 506 22.77 -5.65 6.63
C GLY A 506 22.21 -4.23 6.61
N SER A 507 22.54 -3.43 5.59
CA SER A 507 22.06 -2.06 5.42
C SER A 507 21.59 -1.85 3.98
N ALA A 508 20.55 -1.05 3.80
CA ALA A 508 20.08 -0.66 2.48
C ALA A 508 21.18 0.04 1.67
N GLY A 509 21.29 -0.30 0.39
CA GLY A 509 22.26 0.32 -0.51
C GLY A 509 22.02 -0.09 -1.96
N ASN A 510 22.73 0.55 -2.90
CA ASN A 510 22.55 0.37 -4.33
C ASN A 510 23.86 0.08 -5.11
N ALA A 511 24.99 -0.09 -4.43
CA ALA A 511 26.24 -0.45 -5.09
C ALA A 511 26.16 -1.83 -5.74
N ILE A 512 26.83 -2.00 -6.87
CA ILE A 512 26.92 -3.29 -7.55
C ILE A 512 28.16 -4.07 -7.13
N GLU A 513 29.22 -3.40 -6.72
CA GLU A 513 30.46 -4.04 -6.26
C GLU A 513 31.06 -3.29 -5.06
N PRO A 514 31.10 -3.92 -3.87
CA PRO A 514 30.37 -5.13 -3.50
C PRO A 514 28.84 -4.94 -3.59
N LEU A 515 28.12 -6.00 -3.96
CA LEU A 515 26.66 -5.89 -4.14
C LEU A 515 25.96 -5.49 -2.85
N GLN A 516 25.21 -4.40 -2.94
CA GLN A 516 24.26 -3.93 -1.94
C GLN A 516 22.84 -3.99 -2.50
N LEU A 517 21.89 -4.28 -1.63
CA LEU A 517 20.48 -4.45 -1.96
C LEU A 517 19.63 -3.55 -1.06
N SER A 518 18.39 -3.30 -1.46
CA SER A 518 17.41 -2.59 -0.65
C SER A 518 16.07 -3.32 -0.69
N GLU A 519 15.75 -4.04 0.38
CA GLU A 519 14.58 -4.92 0.52
C GLU A 519 14.34 -5.79 -0.72
N PRO A 520 15.28 -6.71 -1.06
CA PRO A 520 15.09 -7.60 -2.22
C PRO A 520 13.84 -8.45 -2.02
N GLY A 521 12.92 -8.45 -3.02
CA GLY A 521 11.58 -9.05 -2.90
C GLY A 521 11.42 -10.41 -3.55
N GLY A 522 12.20 -10.75 -4.58
CA GLY A 522 12.04 -11.99 -5.33
C GLY A 522 13.33 -12.49 -5.95
N LEU A 523 13.41 -13.80 -6.15
CA LEU A 523 14.58 -14.49 -6.72
C LEU A 523 14.16 -15.49 -7.80
N SER A 524 14.95 -15.61 -8.87
CA SER A 524 14.80 -16.68 -9.86
C SER A 524 16.15 -17.07 -10.47
N VAL A 525 16.33 -18.35 -10.80
CA VAL A 525 17.56 -18.86 -11.41
C VAL A 525 17.28 -19.35 -12.82
N ALA A 526 18.11 -18.93 -13.78
CA ALA A 526 18.17 -19.51 -15.12
C ALA A 526 19.65 -19.79 -15.48
N GLY A 527 19.96 -21.01 -15.81
CA GLY A 527 21.37 -21.43 -15.95
C GLY A 527 22.17 -21.20 -14.67
N THR A 528 23.26 -20.42 -14.75
CA THR A 528 24.06 -19.97 -13.58
C THR A 528 23.70 -18.57 -13.12
N SER A 529 22.73 -17.92 -13.73
CA SER A 529 22.32 -16.55 -13.43
C SER A 529 21.21 -16.53 -12.38
N LEU A 530 21.46 -15.87 -11.25
CA LEU A 530 20.46 -15.54 -10.24
C LEU A 530 19.95 -14.13 -10.50
N TYR A 531 18.66 -14.02 -10.80
CA TYR A 531 17.94 -12.76 -10.94
C TYR A 531 17.35 -12.37 -9.60
N ILE A 532 17.52 -11.10 -9.22
CA ILE A 532 17.13 -10.56 -7.92
C ILE A 532 16.26 -9.31 -8.16
N ALA A 533 15.02 -9.33 -7.72
CA ALA A 533 14.20 -8.12 -7.66
C ALA A 533 14.68 -7.27 -6.48
N ASP A 534 15.48 -6.25 -6.77
CA ASP A 534 16.01 -5.28 -5.80
C ASP A 534 15.00 -4.14 -5.64
N THR A 535 13.93 -4.45 -4.91
CA THR A 535 12.62 -3.80 -4.92
C THR A 535 12.68 -2.29 -4.64
N ASN A 536 13.29 -1.88 -3.53
CA ASN A 536 13.35 -0.46 -3.17
C ASN A 536 14.39 0.32 -4.00
N ASN A 537 15.25 -0.36 -4.76
CA ASN A 537 16.12 0.25 -5.76
C ASN A 537 15.50 0.30 -7.16
N HIS A 538 14.26 -0.15 -7.33
CA HIS A 538 13.51 -0.11 -8.59
C HIS A 538 14.23 -0.80 -9.76
N ARG A 539 14.92 -1.91 -9.51
CA ARG A 539 15.75 -2.60 -10.50
C ARG A 539 15.74 -4.12 -10.35
N ILE A 540 16.18 -4.80 -11.39
CA ILE A 540 16.57 -6.21 -11.32
C ILE A 540 18.09 -6.28 -11.36
N VAL A 541 18.67 -7.10 -10.49
CA VAL A 541 20.11 -7.42 -10.49
C VAL A 541 20.30 -8.86 -10.92
N VAL A 542 21.32 -9.13 -11.72
CA VAL A 542 21.75 -10.49 -12.08
C VAL A 542 23.10 -10.75 -11.46
N MET A 543 23.20 -11.84 -10.69
CA MET A 543 24.45 -12.37 -10.16
C MET A 543 24.78 -13.69 -10.84
N ASP A 544 25.97 -13.82 -11.37
CA ASP A 544 26.50 -15.12 -11.80
C ASP A 544 26.94 -15.94 -10.57
N LEU A 545 26.28 -17.08 -10.36
CA LEU A 545 26.49 -17.91 -9.18
C LEU A 545 27.88 -18.57 -9.11
N SER A 546 28.57 -18.70 -10.28
CA SER A 546 29.90 -19.27 -10.36
C SER A 546 31.00 -18.27 -10.01
N THR A 547 30.88 -17.04 -10.52
CA THR A 547 31.88 -15.97 -10.35
C THR A 547 31.53 -14.98 -9.22
N LYS A 548 30.28 -14.96 -8.79
CA LYS A 548 29.68 -13.99 -7.86
C LYS A 548 29.68 -12.54 -8.37
N GLN A 549 29.97 -12.34 -9.65
CA GLN A 549 29.88 -11.01 -10.28
C GLN A 549 28.41 -10.62 -10.48
N SER A 550 28.12 -9.35 -10.26
CA SER A 550 26.77 -8.82 -10.37
C SER A 550 26.70 -7.67 -11.37
N ARG A 551 25.54 -7.52 -11.99
CA ARG A 551 25.21 -6.39 -12.86
C ARG A 551 23.73 -6.03 -12.76
N VAL A 552 23.36 -4.83 -13.14
CA VAL A 552 21.96 -4.47 -13.33
C VAL A 552 21.47 -5.16 -14.62
N PHE A 553 20.26 -5.70 -14.57
CA PHE A 553 19.53 -6.18 -15.74
C PHE A 553 18.67 -5.06 -16.28
N GLU A 554 19.15 -4.43 -17.34
CA GLU A 554 18.44 -3.35 -18.02
C GLU A 554 17.51 -3.94 -19.10
N VAL A 555 16.30 -3.39 -19.21
CA VAL A 555 15.35 -3.73 -20.28
C VAL A 555 15.32 -2.57 -21.28
N ALA A 556 15.93 -2.80 -22.44
CA ALA A 556 16.08 -1.79 -23.48
C ALA A 556 14.70 -1.36 -24.03
N GLY A 557 14.44 -0.06 -24.07
CA GLY A 557 13.18 0.50 -24.60
C GLY A 557 12.03 0.49 -23.60
N LEU A 558 12.21 -0.04 -22.38
CA LEU A 558 11.18 0.05 -21.36
C LEU A 558 11.03 1.48 -20.85
N THR A 559 9.80 1.96 -20.77
CA THR A 559 9.44 3.28 -20.25
C THR A 559 8.45 3.16 -19.10
N PRO A 560 8.36 4.14 -18.17
CA PRO A 560 7.26 4.20 -17.22
C PRO A 560 5.91 4.14 -17.96
N PRO A 561 4.84 3.59 -17.35
CA PRO A 561 3.50 3.68 -17.91
C PRO A 561 3.13 5.15 -18.14
N SER A 562 2.41 5.43 -19.23
CA SER A 562 1.82 6.75 -19.38
C SER A 562 0.82 7.00 -18.25
N PRO A 563 0.81 8.20 -17.65
CA PRO A 563 -0.23 8.51 -16.67
C PRO A 563 -1.61 8.26 -17.29
N PRO A 564 -2.58 7.74 -16.52
CA PRO A 564 -3.92 7.53 -17.02
C PRO A 564 -4.48 8.84 -17.57
N LYS A 565 -5.02 8.81 -18.78
CA LYS A 565 -5.81 9.94 -19.29
C LYS A 565 -7.09 10.01 -18.45
N LEU A 566 -7.06 10.80 -17.40
CA LEU A 566 -8.26 11.15 -16.66
C LEU A 566 -9.05 12.15 -17.52
N VAL A 567 -10.03 11.67 -18.26
CA VAL A 567 -11.02 12.49 -18.96
C VAL A 567 -12.37 12.33 -18.25
N ALA A 568 -12.38 12.35 -16.93
CA ALA A 568 -13.61 12.57 -16.18
C ALA A 568 -13.71 14.07 -15.91
N LEU A 569 -14.81 14.70 -16.31
CA LEU A 569 -15.14 16.05 -15.85
C LEU A 569 -15.12 16.05 -14.31
N PRO A 570 -14.49 17.05 -13.66
CA PRO A 570 -14.60 17.21 -12.22
C PRO A 570 -16.08 17.39 -11.87
N ASP A 571 -16.45 17.20 -10.62
CA ASP A 571 -17.78 17.60 -10.16
C ASP A 571 -17.96 19.11 -10.46
N THR A 572 -18.85 19.40 -11.40
CA THR A 572 -19.09 20.78 -11.88
C THR A 572 -20.30 21.41 -11.23
N SER A 573 -20.91 20.78 -10.22
CA SER A 573 -22.09 21.28 -9.50
C SER A 573 -21.86 22.68 -8.92
N ASP A 574 -20.65 22.96 -8.46
CA ASP A 574 -20.25 24.22 -7.82
C ASP A 574 -19.36 25.09 -8.72
N ALA A 575 -19.31 24.80 -10.03
CA ALA A 575 -18.49 25.57 -10.96
C ALA A 575 -18.96 27.03 -11.10
N ILE A 576 -18.01 27.95 -11.01
CA ILE A 576 -18.22 29.39 -11.15
C ILE A 576 -18.46 29.67 -12.64
N ASN A 577 -19.67 30.08 -13.01
CA ASN A 577 -20.00 30.42 -14.36
C ASN A 577 -19.42 31.80 -14.74
N THR A 578 -18.68 31.86 -15.85
CA THR A 578 -18.17 33.10 -16.41
C THR A 578 -18.90 33.48 -17.70
N GLU A 579 -18.81 34.73 -18.09
CA GLU A 579 -19.27 35.17 -19.40
C GLU A 579 -18.45 34.51 -20.53
N ALA A 580 -19.08 34.34 -21.69
CA ALA A 580 -18.42 33.83 -22.87
C ALA A 580 -17.24 34.75 -23.29
N LYS A 581 -16.12 34.14 -23.65
CA LYS A 581 -14.91 34.85 -24.06
C LYS A 581 -14.50 34.46 -25.49
N SER A 582 -14.04 35.44 -26.28
CA SER A 582 -13.56 35.21 -27.64
C SER A 582 -12.08 35.61 -27.73
N PHE A 583 -11.26 34.67 -28.18
CA PHE A 583 -9.80 34.82 -28.28
C PHE A 583 -9.37 34.67 -29.75
N ALA A 584 -8.26 35.32 -30.11
CA ALA A 584 -7.60 35.09 -31.37
C ALA A 584 -6.96 33.67 -31.42
N PRO A 585 -6.85 33.06 -32.63
CA PRO A 585 -6.15 31.80 -32.78
C PRO A 585 -4.65 31.94 -32.41
N GLY A 586 -4.11 30.97 -31.71
CA GLY A 586 -2.74 30.96 -31.26
C GLY A 586 -2.30 29.58 -30.77
N GLU A 587 -1.03 29.40 -30.49
CA GLU A 587 -0.49 28.14 -29.93
C GLU A 587 -0.69 28.01 -28.40
N LYS A 588 -1.05 29.12 -27.75
CA LYS A 588 -1.28 29.16 -26.30
C LYS A 588 -2.22 30.28 -25.90
N LEU A 589 -2.92 30.10 -24.79
CA LEU A 589 -3.75 31.12 -24.14
C LEU A 589 -3.14 31.43 -22.76
N ALA A 590 -2.78 32.69 -22.53
CA ALA A 590 -2.32 33.15 -21.24
C ALA A 590 -3.48 33.19 -20.24
N VAL A 591 -3.28 32.62 -19.06
CA VAL A 591 -4.24 32.61 -17.95
C VAL A 591 -3.63 33.25 -16.72
N ARG A 592 -4.39 34.13 -16.07
CA ARG A 592 -4.03 34.80 -14.84
C ARG A 592 -5.14 34.66 -13.80
N ILE A 593 -4.81 34.19 -12.61
CA ILE A 593 -5.77 33.91 -11.54
C ILE A 593 -5.36 34.65 -10.28
N SER A 594 -6.26 35.49 -9.76
CA SER A 594 -6.05 36.16 -8.48
C SER A 594 -6.34 35.19 -7.33
N LEU A 595 -5.35 34.89 -6.52
CA LEU A 595 -5.48 33.99 -5.36
C LEU A 595 -6.08 34.73 -4.18
N ALA A 596 -7.09 34.15 -3.53
CA ALA A 596 -7.69 34.67 -2.30
C ALA A 596 -7.00 34.03 -1.08
N ILE A 597 -6.09 34.73 -0.43
CA ILE A 597 -5.43 34.29 0.80
C ILE A 597 -6.03 35.07 1.97
N PRO A 598 -6.64 34.38 2.96
CA PRO A 598 -7.27 35.05 4.11
C PRO A 598 -6.23 35.80 4.98
N ASP A 599 -6.69 36.82 5.70
CA ASP A 599 -5.85 37.55 6.65
C ASP A 599 -5.26 36.61 7.71
N GLY A 600 -3.97 36.74 7.99
CA GLY A 600 -3.25 35.87 8.93
C GLY A 600 -2.73 34.55 8.31
N TYR A 601 -2.89 34.38 6.99
CA TYR A 601 -2.36 33.23 6.24
C TYR A 601 -1.34 33.70 5.19
N LYS A 602 -0.54 32.75 4.72
CA LYS A 602 0.40 32.92 3.61
C LYS A 602 0.33 31.72 2.67
N LEU A 603 0.64 31.91 1.40
CA LEU A 603 0.73 30.83 0.43
C LEU A 603 1.71 29.76 0.92
N ASN A 604 1.35 28.50 0.74
CA ASN A 604 2.24 27.39 1.03
C ASN A 604 3.25 27.18 -0.10
N ASN A 605 4.45 27.69 0.07
CA ASN A 605 5.52 27.56 -0.94
C ASN A 605 6.04 26.10 -1.10
N LEU A 606 5.61 25.17 -0.25
CA LEU A 606 5.97 23.74 -0.34
C LEU A 606 4.95 22.93 -1.15
N ALA A 607 3.79 23.52 -1.45
CA ALA A 607 2.77 22.92 -2.31
C ALA A 607 2.58 23.83 -3.52
N PRO A 608 2.82 23.35 -4.75
CA PRO A 608 2.63 24.15 -5.95
C PRO A 608 1.17 24.54 -6.12
N VAL A 609 0.93 25.69 -6.72
CA VAL A 609 -0.39 26.00 -7.28
C VAL A 609 -0.56 25.17 -8.54
N THR A 610 -1.62 24.37 -8.59
CA THR A 610 -1.87 23.45 -9.71
C THR A 610 -3.14 23.82 -10.47
N TRP A 611 -3.16 23.50 -11.76
CA TRP A 611 -4.30 23.70 -12.62
C TRP A 611 -4.55 22.50 -13.52
N GLU A 612 -5.79 22.30 -13.91
CA GLU A 612 -6.27 21.27 -14.85
C GLU A 612 -7.35 21.87 -15.75
N ILE A 613 -7.42 21.41 -17.00
CA ILE A 613 -8.50 21.82 -17.93
C ILE A 613 -9.30 20.62 -18.40
N PHE A 614 -10.61 20.85 -18.61
CA PHE A 614 -11.55 19.88 -19.14
C PHE A 614 -12.47 20.58 -20.13
N THR A 615 -13.16 19.81 -20.99
CA THR A 615 -14.12 20.34 -21.95
C THR A 615 -15.37 19.46 -22.03
N ASP A 616 -16.52 20.07 -22.31
CA ASP A 616 -17.75 19.35 -22.63
C ASP A 616 -17.65 18.76 -24.04
N GLY A 617 -17.33 17.47 -24.14
CA GLY A 617 -17.30 16.75 -25.43
C GLY A 617 -16.06 17.03 -26.29
N GLU A 618 -16.12 16.57 -27.54
CA GLU A 618 -15.05 16.76 -28.52
C GLU A 618 -15.00 18.22 -28.99
N GLN A 619 -13.80 18.76 -29.11
CA GLN A 619 -13.56 20.14 -29.52
C GLN A 619 -12.18 20.27 -30.20
N PRO A 620 -12.01 21.21 -31.15
CA PRO A 620 -10.74 21.37 -31.87
C PRO A 620 -9.73 22.29 -31.18
N ILE A 621 -10.11 23.04 -30.16
CA ILE A 621 -9.36 24.17 -29.59
C ILE A 621 -8.14 23.72 -28.78
N PHE A 622 -8.30 22.69 -27.93
CA PHE A 622 -7.26 22.22 -27.03
C PHE A 622 -6.74 20.86 -27.47
N PRO A 623 -5.40 20.62 -27.39
CA PRO A 623 -4.86 19.29 -27.63
C PRO A 623 -5.46 18.27 -26.64
N THR A 624 -5.94 17.15 -27.13
CA THR A 624 -6.54 16.09 -26.28
C THR A 624 -5.57 15.61 -25.19
N ALA A 625 -4.26 15.68 -25.46
CA ALA A 625 -3.23 15.29 -24.52
C ALA A 625 -3.12 16.20 -23.28
N THR A 626 -3.66 17.42 -23.32
CA THR A 626 -3.63 18.39 -22.22
C THR A 626 -4.87 18.34 -21.33
N LEU A 627 -5.96 17.73 -21.82
CA LEU A 627 -7.21 17.63 -21.07
C LEU A 627 -7.03 16.67 -19.88
N GLY A 628 -7.45 17.11 -18.69
CA GLY A 628 -7.34 16.34 -17.44
C GLY A 628 -5.90 16.11 -16.96
N GLN A 629 -4.94 16.89 -17.49
CA GLN A 629 -3.56 16.85 -17.00
C GLN A 629 -3.35 17.95 -15.97
N ARG A 630 -2.83 17.56 -14.80
CA ARG A 630 -2.45 18.51 -13.76
C ARG A 630 -1.09 19.12 -14.07
N ALA A 631 -1.02 20.44 -14.06
CA ALA A 631 0.20 21.20 -14.29
C ALA A 631 0.39 22.26 -13.18
N GLU A 632 1.61 22.76 -13.03
CA GLU A 632 1.94 23.80 -12.06
C GLU A 632 1.81 25.21 -12.69
N ALA A 633 1.37 26.16 -11.88
CA ALA A 633 1.32 27.58 -12.24
C ALA A 633 2.51 28.33 -11.63
N VAL A 634 2.96 29.36 -12.31
CA VAL A 634 3.95 30.31 -11.75
C VAL A 634 3.20 31.31 -10.86
N VAL A 635 3.68 31.52 -9.63
CA VAL A 635 3.06 32.45 -8.68
C VAL A 635 3.94 33.66 -8.46
N ALA A 636 3.36 34.84 -8.67
CA ALA A 636 3.98 36.13 -8.37
C ALA A 636 2.91 37.14 -7.96
N ASP A 637 3.21 37.96 -6.96
CA ASP A 637 2.37 39.08 -6.51
C ASP A 637 0.88 38.72 -6.23
N GLY A 638 0.65 37.54 -5.62
CA GLY A 638 -0.71 37.07 -5.30
C GLY A 638 -1.49 36.54 -6.50
N HIS A 639 -0.84 36.37 -7.64
CA HIS A 639 -1.44 35.80 -8.85
C HIS A 639 -0.76 34.49 -9.24
N ALA A 640 -1.54 33.52 -9.69
CA ALA A 640 -1.08 32.34 -10.41
C ALA A 640 -1.20 32.58 -11.92
N THR A 641 -0.13 32.31 -12.67
CA THR A 641 -0.09 32.48 -14.12
C THR A 641 0.41 31.23 -14.81
N PHE A 642 -0.16 30.91 -15.97
CA PHE A 642 0.27 29.80 -16.82
C PHE A 642 -0.17 29.99 -18.26
N ASP A 643 0.54 29.35 -19.17
CA ASP A 643 0.19 29.28 -20.59
C ASP A 643 -0.51 27.96 -20.88
N MET A 644 -1.73 28.01 -21.33
CA MET A 644 -2.55 26.86 -21.69
C MET A 644 -2.35 26.53 -23.18
N PRO A 645 -1.87 25.33 -23.56
CA PRO A 645 -1.66 24.97 -24.94
C PRO A 645 -2.95 24.97 -25.75
N MET A 646 -2.90 25.52 -26.97
CA MET A 646 -4.00 25.50 -27.96
C MET A 646 -3.50 24.89 -29.26
N THR A 647 -4.45 24.37 -30.06
CA THR A 647 -4.18 23.84 -31.42
C THR A 647 -4.00 24.93 -32.48
N GLY A 648 -4.49 26.13 -32.18
CA GLY A 648 -4.60 27.20 -33.17
C GLY A 648 -5.82 27.11 -34.11
N GLU A 649 -6.64 26.09 -33.97
CA GLU A 649 -7.86 25.92 -34.77
C GLU A 649 -9.01 26.79 -34.26
N LEU A 650 -9.86 27.23 -35.21
CA LEU A 650 -11.09 27.97 -34.90
C LEU A 650 -12.16 27.04 -34.37
N GLY A 651 -12.94 27.50 -33.37
CA GLY A 651 -14.03 26.70 -32.84
C GLY A 651 -14.63 27.26 -31.56
N THR A 652 -15.60 26.53 -31.02
CA THR A 652 -16.24 26.84 -29.73
C THR A 652 -16.17 25.63 -28.80
N ALA A 653 -16.02 25.87 -27.52
CA ALA A 653 -16.08 24.85 -26.47
C ALA A 653 -16.59 25.45 -25.16
N THR A 654 -17.12 24.61 -24.29
CA THR A 654 -17.22 24.96 -22.88
C THR A 654 -16.00 24.36 -22.18
N MET A 655 -15.14 25.22 -21.66
CA MET A 655 -13.94 24.86 -20.92
C MET A 655 -14.19 24.93 -19.43
N TYR A 656 -13.64 23.99 -18.70
CA TYR A 656 -13.57 24.01 -17.24
C TYR A 656 -12.10 24.13 -16.85
N ILE A 657 -11.76 25.14 -16.04
CA ILE A 657 -10.45 25.28 -15.41
C ILE A 657 -10.62 25.04 -13.92
N SER A 658 -9.98 24.00 -13.40
CA SER A 658 -9.89 23.73 -11.98
C SER A 658 -8.51 24.16 -11.47
N VAL A 659 -8.47 24.96 -10.40
CA VAL A 659 -7.22 25.46 -9.81
C VAL A 659 -7.25 25.23 -8.31
N GLY A 660 -6.14 24.72 -7.77
CA GLY A 660 -5.97 24.49 -6.36
C GLY A 660 -4.65 25.04 -5.82
N TYR A 661 -4.68 25.62 -4.62
CA TYR A 661 -3.49 26.06 -3.90
C TYR A 661 -3.62 25.86 -2.40
N GLY A 662 -2.47 25.63 -1.74
CA GLY A 662 -2.38 25.55 -0.29
C GLY A 662 -2.02 26.89 0.35
N TYR A 663 -2.59 27.22 1.49
CA TYR A 663 -2.19 28.35 2.31
C TYR A 663 -2.09 27.96 3.79
N CYS A 664 -1.12 28.51 4.51
CA CYS A 664 -0.79 28.14 5.88
C CYS A 664 -0.91 29.34 6.78
N GLY A 665 -1.36 29.15 8.02
CA GLY A 665 -1.33 30.20 9.02
C GLY A 665 0.10 30.76 9.22
N THR A 666 0.21 32.03 9.58
CA THR A 666 1.52 32.69 9.79
C THR A 666 2.16 32.36 11.14
N ALA A 667 1.44 31.70 12.06
CA ALA A 667 1.99 31.21 13.32
C ALA A 667 2.99 30.07 13.09
N GLU A 668 3.94 29.91 13.99
CA GLU A 668 4.89 28.81 13.98
C GLU A 668 4.11 27.49 14.17
N ASN A 669 4.31 26.50 13.27
CA ASN A 669 3.59 25.22 13.24
C ASN A 669 2.09 25.27 12.92
N ALA A 670 1.62 26.27 12.19
CA ALA A 670 0.24 26.30 11.72
C ALA A 670 -0.01 25.30 10.59
N LEU A 671 -1.14 24.59 10.63
CA LEU A 671 -1.56 23.71 9.54
C LEU A 671 -1.90 24.49 8.27
N CYS A 672 -1.72 23.82 7.14
CA CYS A 672 -2.06 24.36 5.84
C CYS A 672 -3.48 23.94 5.44
N ARG A 673 -4.14 24.80 4.68
CA ARG A 673 -5.49 24.60 4.14
C ARG A 673 -5.41 24.63 2.61
N LEU A 674 -6.42 24.06 1.94
CA LEU A 674 -6.56 24.09 0.48
C LEU A 674 -7.69 25.03 0.10
N ALA A 675 -7.45 25.88 -0.90
CA ALA A 675 -8.51 26.53 -1.67
C ALA A 675 -8.54 25.92 -3.07
N THR A 676 -9.72 25.55 -3.54
CA THR A 676 -9.95 25.06 -4.89
C THR A 676 -11.13 25.79 -5.50
N ALA A 677 -11.05 26.10 -6.80
CA ALA A 677 -12.18 26.60 -7.55
C ALA A 677 -12.15 26.05 -8.98
N THR A 678 -13.34 25.80 -9.52
CA THR A 678 -13.53 25.40 -10.92
C THR A 678 -14.38 26.45 -11.61
N TRP A 679 -13.85 27.00 -12.71
CA TRP A 679 -14.60 27.96 -13.54
C TRP A 679 -15.13 27.23 -14.77
N ARG A 680 -16.40 27.49 -15.11
CA ARG A 680 -17.04 27.08 -16.36
C ARG A 680 -17.05 28.28 -17.33
N ILE A 681 -16.32 28.14 -18.43
CA ILE A 681 -16.01 29.25 -19.34
C ILE A 681 -16.42 28.85 -20.75
N PRO A 682 -17.51 29.39 -21.31
CA PRO A 682 -17.78 29.28 -22.75
C PRO A 682 -16.70 30.05 -23.54
N ILE A 683 -15.95 29.34 -24.37
CA ILE A 683 -14.82 29.91 -25.14
C ILE A 683 -15.06 29.79 -26.64
N THR A 684 -14.67 30.82 -27.37
CA THR A 684 -14.67 30.86 -28.83
C THR A 684 -13.28 31.28 -29.31
N ILE A 685 -12.69 30.51 -30.21
CA ILE A 685 -11.51 30.92 -30.96
C ILE A 685 -11.94 31.37 -32.33
N ALA A 686 -11.78 32.67 -32.62
CA ALA A 686 -12.22 33.32 -33.85
C ALA A 686 -11.14 34.27 -34.37
N ALA A 687 -11.10 34.47 -35.70
CA ALA A 687 -10.09 35.33 -36.34
C ALA A 687 -10.15 36.80 -35.89
N ASP A 688 -11.31 37.24 -35.40
CA ASP A 688 -11.57 38.57 -34.85
C ASP A 688 -11.66 38.61 -33.32
N GLY A 689 -11.16 37.55 -32.64
CA GLY A 689 -11.09 37.50 -31.20
C GLY A 689 -10.26 38.65 -30.60
N THR A 690 -10.76 39.23 -29.51
CA THR A 690 -10.22 40.49 -28.96
C THR A 690 -9.58 40.34 -27.56
N VAL A 691 -9.62 39.16 -26.98
CA VAL A 691 -9.06 38.91 -25.62
C VAL A 691 -7.70 38.23 -25.74
N ASP A 692 -6.68 38.82 -25.09
CA ASP A 692 -5.32 38.33 -25.15
C ASP A 692 -4.97 37.46 -23.92
N GLU A 693 -5.65 37.64 -22.79
CA GLU A 693 -5.39 36.94 -21.51
C GLU A 693 -6.72 36.61 -20.83
N LEU A 694 -6.83 35.39 -20.28
CA LEU A 694 -7.96 34.98 -19.46
C LEU A 694 -7.70 35.33 -18.01
N ASN A 695 -8.46 36.29 -17.48
CA ASN A 695 -8.35 36.72 -16.09
C ASN A 695 -9.50 36.11 -15.25
N LEU A 696 -9.15 35.41 -14.18
CA LEU A 696 -10.07 34.79 -13.21
C LEU A 696 -9.76 35.25 -11.79
N SER A 697 -10.74 35.13 -10.90
CA SER A 697 -10.54 35.42 -9.47
C SER A 697 -11.31 34.40 -8.63
N PHE A 698 -10.73 34.00 -7.51
CA PHE A 698 -11.45 33.20 -6.51
C PHE A 698 -12.60 34.00 -5.93
N PRO A 699 -13.74 33.37 -5.63
CA PRO A 699 -14.84 34.02 -4.93
C PRO A 699 -14.38 34.55 -3.56
N ALA A 700 -14.89 35.70 -3.17
CA ALA A 700 -14.51 36.35 -1.92
C ALA A 700 -15.05 35.64 -0.66
N ASP A 701 -15.94 34.66 -0.82
CA ASP A 701 -16.70 34.00 0.24
C ASP A 701 -16.37 32.50 0.39
N GLN A 702 -15.24 32.03 -0.13
CA GLN A 702 -14.74 30.63 0.05
C GLN A 702 -13.58 30.55 1.01
#